data_6db0dbeb5f0e86b064290401dc6a611c
#
_entry.id   6db0dbeb5f0e86b064290401dc6a611c
#
_cell.length_a   1.000
_cell.length_b   1.000
_cell.length_c   1.000
_cell.angle_alpha   90.00
_cell.angle_beta   90.00
_cell.angle_gamma   90.00
#
_symmetry.space_group_name_H-M   'P 1'
#
loop_
_entity.id
_entity.type
_entity.pdbx_description
1 polymer ?
#
loop_
_entity_poly.entity_id
_entity_poly.type
_entity_poly.pdbx_seq_one_letter_code
_entity_poly.pdbx_strand_id
1 'polypeptide(L)'
;MNKTKLQIIFSFIFTSFAYGDLADPRPFIVSQPNGIQIEIINRGNHLQGWHEFNGWTIVKNSENWWVYAKSNEGRLLNPSNILVGIDLPPNNSGQIIRKGIRPDAIVLNDNSPIPNISSTRTDTFHVPLVLVEFPDNSATYDSSEFDLLMNQEGYTHLNYENTGSFRDYYQEISHEQFLPISRVTNWITAPNNHSHYSYSNPDGYSHVRELVRYLVDELEDQGFDWSKFDNDGDGYVDALNVLHQGAGAEQGDHSNIWSHKWSLGGLSVTYDGVIIDSYTMNPETQSGNIVAIGVLAHEFGHALGLPDLYDTDYTSTGSGAFSLMAGGTWGTTGNSPWHPSTMIGWCKNQLGWVEVITIDENQNNVEIEQSYSSNQIIRVNHPSVPEEYWLIENRQKIGSDTLLPEPGLAIWHINDDIAQGWAPNNDEPYYGVGLEQADGMFALENGGPSNAADMFPGLLDNREFSNSSSPDTKSLYGEPSMMSLNNISDPNPVMTFNVTYNEIILASASIEDGTGLAYNQGSIFLGMENEMDISELTFELSFSPSYVEITSIIPTERTVFDSAIIEDNLVTLINPYISNGSGPILEVILFNNVGVETEVIVNFDMCVGFTPNGQEIGINILDEANYHIQPSTQFFNIQNGSGSINGGASCTISLVNTVPIAMTVIQITPTPNLLIPSDEPFEDLNGNGTYDINEPFIDWNNNSQWSPMIEPIDLDENWSFELSIHETSLTVGITNWDQALEVGPHNLFQVNYFVAEEAQLDDIITLSTDVVLILDAWGNNGIPFVNGSGTVSIDNVLSSVESNLAPENYSLNKIYPNPFNAHTTFEFSVPIENDNLVSIKIFDLKGQLAEEIFEKSFSKGIHKYNWNANNHSTGIYFVEFKSREIRQIKKITLLK
;
A
#
# COMPACT_ATOMS: atom_id res chain seq x y z
N MET A 1 -1.73 60.21 -14.93
CA MET A 1 -2.22 59.19 -15.85
C MET A 1 -2.73 58.07 -14.96
N ASN A 2 -4.04 57.85 -14.95
CA ASN A 2 -4.75 56.93 -14.09
C ASN A 2 -4.43 55.47 -14.42
N LYS A 3 -3.94 54.73 -13.44
CA LYS A 3 -3.93 53.25 -13.47
C LYS A 3 -5.26 52.74 -12.90
N THR A 4 -6.15 52.35 -13.77
CA THR A 4 -7.38 51.64 -13.45
C THR A 4 -6.99 50.24 -12.96
N LYS A 5 -7.17 49.93 -11.68
CA LYS A 5 -7.09 48.57 -11.15
C LYS A 5 -8.35 47.81 -11.62
N LEU A 6 -8.13 46.82 -12.46
CA LEU A 6 -9.12 45.83 -12.79
C LEU A 6 -9.26 44.91 -11.57
N GLN A 7 -10.33 45.08 -10.80
CA GLN A 7 -10.73 44.09 -9.80
C GLN A 7 -11.37 42.94 -10.54
N ILE A 8 -10.66 41.83 -10.63
CA ILE A 8 -11.23 40.53 -11.01
C ILE A 8 -11.92 40.01 -9.75
N ILE A 9 -13.25 40.07 -9.74
CA ILE A 9 -14.07 39.36 -8.74
C ILE A 9 -14.01 37.88 -9.10
N PHE A 10 -13.17 37.12 -8.40
CA PHE A 10 -13.33 35.67 -8.35
C PHE A 10 -14.59 35.39 -7.54
N SER A 11 -15.65 34.96 -8.20
CA SER A 11 -16.75 34.26 -7.53
C SER A 11 -16.21 32.92 -7.11
N PHE A 12 -15.79 32.80 -5.85
CA PHE A 12 -15.63 31.49 -5.22
C PHE A 12 -17.03 30.86 -5.16
N ILE A 13 -17.22 29.80 -5.88
CA ILE A 13 -18.35 28.89 -5.69
C ILE A 13 -17.98 28.11 -4.44
N PHE A 14 -18.51 28.51 -3.30
CA PHE A 14 -18.42 27.74 -2.07
C PHE A 14 -19.32 26.53 -2.23
N THR A 15 -18.71 25.35 -2.27
CA THR A 15 -19.43 24.08 -2.13
C THR A 15 -19.42 23.72 -0.66
N SER A 16 -20.60 23.51 -0.08
CA SER A 16 -20.70 22.94 1.27
C SER A 16 -20.35 21.45 1.19
N PHE A 17 -19.57 20.99 2.14
CA PHE A 17 -19.19 19.60 2.27
C PHE A 17 -19.97 18.97 3.42
N ALA A 18 -20.38 17.71 3.27
CA ALA A 18 -20.87 16.92 4.37
C ALA A 18 -19.66 16.33 5.08
N TYR A 19 -19.69 16.39 6.41
CA TYR A 19 -18.72 15.77 7.29
C TYR A 19 -19.32 14.50 7.90
N GLY A 20 -18.53 13.58 8.37
CA GLY A 20 -19.06 12.42 9.06
C GLY A 20 -17.99 11.44 9.53
N ASP A 21 -18.37 10.63 10.48
CA ASP A 21 -17.48 9.79 11.25
C ASP A 21 -16.81 8.67 10.44
N LEU A 22 -15.61 8.32 10.88
CA LEU A 22 -14.88 7.15 10.42
C LEU A 22 -15.63 5.87 10.75
N ALA A 23 -15.49 4.86 9.89
CA ALA A 23 -15.90 3.49 10.18
C ALA A 23 -15.30 3.01 11.50
N ASP A 24 -16.06 2.22 12.27
CA ASP A 24 -15.57 1.54 13.47
C ASP A 24 -14.34 0.70 13.11
N PRO A 25 -13.17 0.99 13.68
CA PRO A 25 -11.93 0.29 13.33
C PRO A 25 -11.87 -1.15 13.86
N ARG A 26 -12.82 -1.54 14.73
CA ARG A 26 -12.84 -2.87 15.35
C ARG A 26 -13.25 -3.94 14.36
N PRO A 27 -12.51 -5.07 14.28
CA PRO A 27 -12.95 -6.21 13.49
C PRO A 27 -14.22 -6.81 14.08
N PHE A 28 -15.09 -7.34 13.21
CA PHE A 28 -16.31 -8.03 13.60
C PHE A 28 -16.52 -9.31 12.80
N ILE A 29 -17.29 -10.23 13.38
CA ILE A 29 -17.51 -11.56 12.78
C ILE A 29 -18.78 -11.54 11.94
N VAL A 30 -18.66 -12.00 10.69
CA VAL A 30 -19.78 -12.28 9.80
C VAL A 30 -19.78 -13.74 9.39
N SER A 31 -20.95 -14.26 9.00
CA SER A 31 -21.07 -15.65 8.56
C SER A 31 -21.28 -15.75 7.06
N GLN A 32 -20.59 -16.67 6.43
CA GLN A 32 -20.89 -17.13 5.07
C GLN A 32 -22.22 -17.92 5.08
N PRO A 33 -22.94 -18.05 3.96
CA PRO A 33 -24.21 -18.81 3.89
C PRO A 33 -24.10 -20.29 4.36
N ASN A 34 -22.92 -20.89 4.33
CA ASN A 34 -22.66 -22.24 4.83
C ASN A 34 -22.31 -22.30 6.32
N GLY A 35 -22.34 -21.16 7.05
CA GLY A 35 -22.06 -21.05 8.48
C GLY A 35 -20.58 -20.85 8.85
N ILE A 36 -19.66 -20.79 7.89
CA ILE A 36 -18.26 -20.43 8.16
C ILE A 36 -18.21 -18.97 8.60
N GLN A 37 -17.56 -18.73 9.73
CA GLN A 37 -17.33 -17.39 10.27
C GLN A 37 -16.03 -16.81 9.74
N ILE A 38 -16.07 -15.54 9.35
CA ILE A 38 -14.92 -14.74 8.93
C ILE A 38 -14.91 -13.43 9.71
N GLU A 39 -13.73 -12.99 10.10
CA GLU A 39 -13.53 -11.70 10.78
C GLU A 39 -13.19 -10.66 9.73
N ILE A 40 -13.95 -9.59 9.65
CA ILE A 40 -13.81 -8.51 8.67
C ILE A 40 -13.73 -7.16 9.36
N ILE A 41 -13.26 -6.14 8.64
CA ILE A 41 -13.17 -4.76 9.13
C ILE A 41 -14.00 -3.87 8.23
N ASN A 42 -14.76 -2.95 8.81
CA ASN A 42 -15.39 -1.86 8.09
C ASN A 42 -14.37 -0.76 7.84
N ARG A 43 -14.43 -0.09 6.71
CA ARG A 43 -13.52 0.97 6.31
C ARG A 43 -14.30 2.12 5.67
N GLY A 44 -13.67 3.27 5.69
CA GLY A 44 -14.20 4.45 5.04
C GLY A 44 -14.96 5.37 5.98
N ASN A 45 -15.75 6.23 5.41
CA ASN A 45 -16.63 7.19 6.08
C ASN A 45 -17.99 7.24 5.39
N HIS A 46 -18.82 8.18 5.80
CA HIS A 46 -20.16 8.39 5.23
C HIS A 46 -20.18 8.60 3.70
N LEU A 47 -19.10 9.09 3.08
CA LEU A 47 -19.01 9.30 1.63
C LEU A 47 -18.55 8.05 0.89
N GLN A 48 -17.70 7.21 1.52
CA GLN A 48 -17.06 6.07 0.88
C GLN A 48 -16.82 4.94 1.88
N GLY A 49 -17.76 4.00 2.00
CA GLY A 49 -17.64 2.86 2.92
C GLY A 49 -17.46 1.52 2.20
N TRP A 50 -16.56 0.66 2.72
CA TRP A 50 -16.33 -0.69 2.21
C TRP A 50 -15.91 -1.65 3.32
N HIS A 51 -15.85 -2.96 3.01
CA HIS A 51 -15.38 -3.98 3.94
C HIS A 51 -14.07 -4.58 3.48
N GLU A 52 -13.22 -4.97 4.43
CA GLU A 52 -11.93 -5.63 4.16
C GLU A 52 -11.76 -6.94 4.91
N PHE A 53 -11.06 -7.88 4.27
CA PHE A 53 -10.56 -9.11 4.85
C PHE A 53 -9.07 -9.25 4.52
N ASN A 54 -8.20 -9.20 5.54
CA ASN A 54 -6.73 -9.25 5.36
C ASN A 54 -6.19 -8.24 4.33
N GLY A 55 -6.74 -7.02 4.34
CA GLY A 55 -6.36 -5.94 3.42
C GLY A 55 -6.91 -6.08 1.99
N TRP A 56 -7.84 -7.01 1.75
CA TRP A 56 -8.55 -7.15 0.49
C TRP A 56 -9.96 -6.63 0.61
N THR A 57 -10.37 -5.80 -0.31
CA THR A 57 -11.77 -5.36 -0.40
C THR A 57 -12.69 -6.54 -0.72
N ILE A 58 -13.76 -6.65 0.03
CA ILE A 58 -14.75 -7.72 -0.09
C ILE A 58 -16.16 -7.16 -0.26
N VAL A 59 -17.03 -7.95 -0.89
CA VAL A 59 -18.43 -7.58 -1.16
C VAL A 59 -19.31 -8.84 -1.15
N LYS A 60 -20.61 -8.69 -0.89
CA LYS A 60 -21.58 -9.79 -1.04
C LYS A 60 -21.97 -9.94 -2.51
N ASN A 61 -21.97 -11.17 -3.00
CA ASN A 61 -22.53 -11.48 -4.31
C ASN A 61 -24.08 -11.67 -4.23
N SER A 62 -24.71 -11.95 -5.36
CA SER A 62 -26.19 -12.14 -5.46
C SER A 62 -26.75 -13.32 -4.65
N GLU A 63 -25.87 -14.23 -4.20
CA GLU A 63 -26.23 -15.39 -3.36
C GLU A 63 -25.88 -15.15 -1.88
N ASN A 64 -25.57 -13.90 -1.50
CA ASN A 64 -25.14 -13.46 -0.17
C ASN A 64 -23.79 -14.04 0.33
N TRP A 65 -22.94 -14.57 -0.57
CA TRP A 65 -21.59 -14.94 -0.21
C TRP A 65 -20.68 -13.72 -0.14
N TRP A 66 -19.85 -13.63 0.87
CA TRP A 66 -18.73 -12.71 0.89
C TRP A 66 -17.65 -13.20 -0.05
N VAL A 67 -17.33 -12.39 -1.05
CA VAL A 67 -16.33 -12.64 -2.10
C VAL A 67 -15.39 -11.45 -2.22
N TYR A 68 -14.21 -11.67 -2.77
CA TYR A 68 -13.29 -10.55 -3.05
C TYR A 68 -13.87 -9.66 -4.16
N ALA A 69 -13.72 -8.35 -4.01
CA ALA A 69 -14.07 -7.40 -5.06
C ALA A 69 -12.99 -7.46 -6.16
N LYS A 70 -13.40 -7.53 -7.44
CA LYS A 70 -12.48 -7.56 -8.59
C LYS A 70 -12.28 -6.22 -9.27
N SER A 71 -13.21 -5.29 -9.11
CA SER A 71 -13.19 -3.93 -9.63
C SER A 71 -14.32 -3.12 -8.99
N ASN A 72 -14.32 -1.81 -9.20
CA ASN A 72 -15.48 -0.96 -8.93
C ASN A 72 -16.09 -0.44 -10.24
N GLU A 73 -17.34 -0.05 -10.19
CA GLU A 73 -18.06 0.69 -11.22
C GLU A 73 -18.89 1.77 -10.52
N GLY A 74 -18.33 2.97 -10.40
CA GLY A 74 -18.86 4.00 -9.53
C GLY A 74 -18.83 3.54 -8.06
N ARG A 75 -19.97 3.67 -7.38
CA ARG A 75 -20.15 3.19 -6.00
C ARG A 75 -20.29 1.67 -5.85
N LEU A 76 -20.47 0.94 -6.94
CA LEU A 76 -20.68 -0.51 -6.90
C LEU A 76 -19.35 -1.25 -6.96
N LEU A 77 -19.13 -2.15 -6.01
CA LEU A 77 -18.05 -3.11 -6.03
C LEU A 77 -18.49 -4.36 -6.78
N ASN A 78 -17.75 -4.72 -7.82
CA ASN A 78 -18.05 -5.90 -8.63
C ASN A 78 -17.52 -7.17 -7.93
N PRO A 79 -18.38 -8.16 -7.63
CA PRO A 79 -17.95 -9.39 -6.97
C PRO A 79 -17.11 -10.28 -7.91
N SER A 80 -16.10 -10.93 -7.38
CA SER A 80 -15.42 -12.06 -8.01
C SER A 80 -16.16 -13.37 -7.72
N ASN A 81 -15.59 -14.49 -8.18
CA ASN A 81 -16.08 -15.84 -7.83
C ASN A 81 -15.29 -16.47 -6.68
N ILE A 82 -14.36 -15.76 -6.05
CA ILE A 82 -13.48 -16.27 -5.01
C ILE A 82 -14.12 -16.01 -3.64
N LEU A 83 -14.41 -17.06 -2.91
CA LEU A 83 -15.10 -17.02 -1.62
C LEU A 83 -14.13 -16.67 -0.49
N VAL A 84 -14.42 -15.61 0.25
CA VAL A 84 -13.60 -15.17 1.39
C VAL A 84 -13.59 -16.23 2.50
N GLY A 85 -12.39 -16.58 3.00
CA GLY A 85 -12.23 -17.56 4.09
C GLY A 85 -12.48 -19.02 3.70
N ILE A 86 -12.73 -19.31 2.41
CA ILE A 86 -12.98 -20.65 1.86
C ILE A 86 -11.97 -20.96 0.76
N ASP A 87 -11.88 -20.09 -0.25
CA ASP A 87 -10.92 -20.22 -1.35
C ASP A 87 -9.58 -19.56 -0.98
N LEU A 88 -8.54 -19.91 -1.73
CA LEU A 88 -7.26 -19.21 -1.62
C LEU A 88 -7.42 -17.73 -1.98
N PRO A 89 -6.63 -16.84 -1.39
CA PRO A 89 -6.65 -15.41 -1.74
C PRO A 89 -6.40 -15.18 -3.24
N PRO A 90 -6.86 -14.05 -3.81
CA PRO A 90 -6.87 -13.83 -5.26
C PRO A 90 -5.55 -14.10 -6.01
N ASN A 91 -4.41 -13.74 -5.44
CA ASN A 91 -3.11 -13.93 -6.08
C ASN A 91 -2.65 -15.40 -6.12
N ASN A 92 -3.25 -16.28 -5.30
CA ASN A 92 -2.95 -17.71 -5.27
C ASN A 92 -4.05 -18.55 -5.96
N SER A 93 -5.05 -17.90 -6.55
CA SER A 93 -6.23 -18.53 -7.18
C SER A 93 -6.23 -18.43 -8.71
N GLY A 94 -5.16 -17.90 -9.33
CA GLY A 94 -5.09 -17.67 -10.78
C GLY A 94 -5.93 -16.50 -11.30
N GLN A 95 -6.55 -15.71 -10.43
CA GLN A 95 -7.25 -14.47 -10.81
C GLN A 95 -6.48 -13.27 -10.26
N ILE A 96 -6.05 -12.39 -11.15
CA ILE A 96 -5.36 -11.14 -10.76
C ILE A 96 -6.40 -10.14 -10.26
N ILE A 97 -6.52 -10.01 -8.94
CA ILE A 97 -7.30 -8.96 -8.28
C ILE A 97 -6.30 -8.08 -7.52
N ARG A 98 -6.47 -6.77 -7.56
CA ARG A 98 -5.61 -5.82 -6.81
C ARG A 98 -6.18 -5.59 -5.41
N LYS A 99 -5.30 -5.34 -4.43
CA LYS A 99 -5.69 -4.76 -3.14
C LYS A 99 -6.09 -3.28 -3.34
N GLY A 100 -6.80 -2.72 -2.36
CA GLY A 100 -7.14 -1.29 -2.38
C GLY A 100 -8.23 -0.89 -3.38
N ILE A 101 -9.03 -1.84 -3.90
CA ILE A 101 -10.22 -1.51 -4.68
C ILE A 101 -11.23 -0.84 -3.74
N ARG A 102 -11.67 0.37 -4.07
CA ARG A 102 -12.64 1.14 -3.26
C ARG A 102 -13.84 1.53 -4.12
N PRO A 103 -15.05 1.66 -3.55
CA PRO A 103 -16.18 2.30 -4.27
C PRO A 103 -15.83 3.78 -4.51
N ASP A 104 -16.42 4.39 -5.52
CA ASP A 104 -16.27 5.85 -5.68
C ASP A 104 -17.00 6.57 -4.53
N ALA A 105 -16.45 7.69 -4.09
CA ALA A 105 -17.07 8.52 -3.06
C ALA A 105 -18.39 9.12 -3.57
N ILE A 106 -19.31 9.35 -2.64
CA ILE A 106 -20.55 10.09 -2.92
C ILE A 106 -20.19 11.55 -3.20
N VAL A 107 -20.56 12.05 -4.36
CA VAL A 107 -20.42 13.47 -4.68
C VAL A 107 -21.68 14.19 -4.20
N LEU A 108 -21.56 14.93 -3.12
CA LEU A 108 -22.66 15.75 -2.60
C LEU A 108 -22.55 17.14 -3.22
N ASN A 109 -23.45 17.44 -4.13
CA ASN A 109 -23.56 18.79 -4.72
C ASN A 109 -24.42 19.64 -3.79
N ASP A 110 -23.81 20.40 -2.92
CA ASP A 110 -24.49 21.36 -2.05
C ASP A 110 -23.78 22.72 -2.10
N ASN A 111 -24.56 23.80 -2.04
CA ASN A 111 -24.10 25.19 -2.07
C ASN A 111 -24.36 25.89 -0.73
N SER A 112 -24.51 25.15 0.37
CA SER A 112 -24.69 25.76 1.68
C SER A 112 -23.43 26.45 2.17
N PRO A 113 -23.49 27.58 2.87
CA PRO A 113 -22.30 28.23 3.38
C PRO A 113 -21.64 27.37 4.44
N ILE A 114 -20.27 27.35 4.46
CA ILE A 114 -19.51 26.80 5.57
C ILE A 114 -19.85 27.64 6.81
N PRO A 115 -20.19 27.02 7.95
CA PRO A 115 -20.36 27.77 9.20
C PRO A 115 -19.11 28.60 9.47
N ASN A 116 -19.32 29.90 9.68
CA ASN A 116 -18.20 30.79 9.94
C ASN A 116 -17.75 30.55 11.39
N ILE A 117 -16.55 30.03 11.63
CA ILE A 117 -15.95 29.86 12.97
C ILE A 117 -15.61 31.22 13.57
N SER A 118 -16.48 32.21 13.40
CA SER A 118 -16.16 33.60 13.77
C SER A 118 -16.59 33.98 15.18
N SER A 119 -17.27 33.11 15.92
CA SER A 119 -17.69 33.37 17.30
C SER A 119 -17.06 32.40 18.28
N THR A 120 -16.40 32.92 19.31
CA THR A 120 -15.98 32.11 20.45
C THR A 120 -17.18 31.39 21.03
N ARG A 121 -17.14 30.06 21.09
CA ARG A 121 -18.20 29.20 21.63
C ARG A 121 -17.99 29.07 23.15
N THR A 122 -18.41 30.07 23.91
CA THR A 122 -18.35 30.10 25.36
C THR A 122 -19.77 30.22 25.91
N ASP A 123 -19.99 29.92 27.22
CA ASP A 123 -21.27 29.95 27.88
C ASP A 123 -22.22 28.77 27.60
N THR A 124 -23.48 28.89 27.99
CA THR A 124 -24.53 27.91 27.83
C THR A 124 -24.99 27.84 26.36
N PHE A 125 -24.96 26.64 25.81
CA PHE A 125 -25.30 26.37 24.43
C PHE A 125 -26.47 25.36 24.36
N HIS A 126 -27.60 25.79 23.82
CA HIS A 126 -28.79 24.94 23.71
C HIS A 126 -28.78 24.12 22.44
N VAL A 127 -29.00 22.81 22.59
CA VAL A 127 -28.94 21.82 21.47
C VAL A 127 -30.26 21.07 21.40
N PRO A 128 -31.00 21.08 20.30
CA PRO A 128 -32.12 20.17 20.09
C PRO A 128 -31.59 18.77 19.74
N LEU A 129 -32.00 17.72 20.48
CA LEU A 129 -31.80 16.32 20.13
C LEU A 129 -33.16 15.73 19.74
N VAL A 130 -33.34 15.49 18.45
CA VAL A 130 -34.58 14.94 17.86
C VAL A 130 -34.45 13.45 17.67
N LEU A 131 -35.36 12.68 18.28
CA LEU A 131 -35.36 11.22 18.21
C LEU A 131 -36.33 10.74 17.14
N VAL A 132 -35.85 9.86 16.23
CA VAL A 132 -36.66 9.29 15.15
C VAL A 132 -36.61 7.77 15.13
N GLU A 133 -37.77 7.13 15.10
CA GLU A 133 -37.95 5.70 14.89
C GLU A 133 -38.66 5.45 13.54
N PHE A 134 -38.67 4.20 13.09
CA PHE A 134 -39.23 3.83 11.79
C PHE A 134 -40.48 2.97 11.92
N PRO A 135 -41.43 3.01 10.94
CA PRO A 135 -42.67 2.20 11.00
C PRO A 135 -42.44 0.69 11.11
N ASP A 136 -41.29 0.21 10.62
CA ASP A 136 -40.89 -1.21 10.63
C ASP A 136 -39.93 -1.55 11.77
N ASN A 137 -39.48 -0.55 12.57
CA ASN A 137 -38.46 -0.75 13.59
C ASN A 137 -38.58 0.26 14.72
N SER A 138 -38.97 -0.18 15.88
CA SER A 138 -39.18 0.71 17.05
C SER A 138 -37.87 0.88 17.84
N ALA A 139 -37.79 2.00 18.53
CA ALA A 139 -36.69 2.32 19.43
C ALA A 139 -36.50 1.27 20.54
N THR A 140 -35.28 1.11 20.96
CA THR A 140 -34.85 0.19 22.04
C THR A 140 -34.87 0.91 23.38
N TYR A 141 -34.47 2.18 23.40
CA TYR A 141 -34.29 3.00 24.59
C TYR A 141 -35.34 4.11 24.67
N ASP A 142 -35.75 4.42 25.88
CA ASP A 142 -36.68 5.55 26.15
C ASP A 142 -35.93 6.88 25.95
N SER A 143 -36.66 7.95 25.56
CA SER A 143 -36.10 9.29 25.40
C SER A 143 -35.41 9.82 26.65
N SER A 144 -35.87 9.40 27.83
CA SER A 144 -35.27 9.77 29.12
C SER A 144 -33.85 9.22 29.30
N GLU A 145 -33.48 8.11 28.62
CA GLU A 145 -32.12 7.58 28.71
C GLU A 145 -31.15 8.44 27.89
N PHE A 146 -31.61 8.98 26.77
CA PHE A 146 -30.84 9.97 26.01
C PHE A 146 -30.73 11.30 26.72
N ASP A 147 -31.77 11.73 27.51
CA ASP A 147 -31.64 12.92 28.34
C ASP A 147 -30.56 12.75 29.42
N LEU A 148 -30.46 11.55 30.03
CA LEU A 148 -29.36 11.23 30.93
C LEU A 148 -27.98 11.20 30.22
N LEU A 149 -27.87 10.54 29.07
CA LEU A 149 -26.64 10.49 28.28
C LEU A 149 -26.15 11.88 27.89
N MET A 150 -27.05 12.77 27.53
CA MET A 150 -26.69 14.10 27.04
C MET A 150 -26.44 15.11 28.19
N ASN A 151 -27.20 15.07 29.30
CA ASN A 151 -27.27 16.15 30.24
C ASN A 151 -26.87 15.81 31.68
N GLN A 152 -26.86 14.52 32.08
CA GLN A 152 -26.62 14.15 33.46
C GLN A 152 -25.16 14.35 33.86
N GLU A 153 -24.93 15.16 34.87
CA GLU A 153 -23.61 15.32 35.48
C GLU A 153 -23.14 14.01 36.13
N GLY A 154 -21.91 13.59 35.78
CA GLY A 154 -21.33 12.34 36.25
C GLY A 154 -22.05 11.07 35.71
N TYR A 155 -22.60 11.15 34.50
CA TYR A 155 -23.27 10.02 33.87
C TYR A 155 -22.35 8.78 33.75
N THR A 156 -22.86 7.61 34.17
CA THR A 156 -22.17 6.32 34.01
C THR A 156 -23.14 5.31 33.45
N HIS A 157 -22.75 4.59 32.42
CA HIS A 157 -23.54 3.50 31.88
C HIS A 157 -23.21 2.16 32.56
N LEU A 158 -24.21 1.29 32.67
CA LEU A 158 -24.09 0.02 33.39
C LEU A 158 -23.03 -0.94 32.80
N ASN A 159 -22.71 -0.83 31.52
CA ASN A 159 -21.88 -1.80 30.80
C ASN A 159 -20.45 -1.30 30.50
N TYR A 160 -20.17 -0.01 30.68
CA TYR A 160 -18.83 0.59 30.45
C TYR A 160 -18.65 1.88 31.25
N GLU A 161 -17.39 2.17 31.57
CA GLU A 161 -17.02 3.43 32.22
C GLU A 161 -16.94 4.54 31.17
N ASN A 162 -17.79 5.55 31.27
CA ASN A 162 -17.76 6.73 30.41
C ASN A 162 -16.86 7.81 30.99
N THR A 163 -16.45 8.76 30.16
CA THR A 163 -15.90 10.06 30.61
C THR A 163 -16.99 11.02 31.13
N GLY A 164 -18.18 10.52 31.41
CA GLY A 164 -19.34 11.27 31.76
C GLY A 164 -20.40 11.33 30.67
N SER A 165 -21.33 12.27 30.75
CA SER A 165 -22.31 12.58 29.70
C SER A 165 -21.66 13.39 28.57
N PHE A 166 -22.40 13.59 27.48
CA PHE A 166 -22.03 14.51 26.40
C PHE A 166 -21.74 15.94 26.99
N ARG A 167 -22.55 16.40 27.92
CA ARG A 167 -22.32 17.65 28.62
C ARG A 167 -21.01 17.65 29.40
N ASP A 168 -20.75 16.60 30.21
CA ASP A 168 -19.54 16.49 31.01
C ASP A 168 -18.29 16.52 30.15
N TYR A 169 -18.31 15.79 29.01
CA TYR A 169 -17.22 15.74 28.06
C TYR A 169 -16.87 17.14 27.53
N TYR A 170 -17.86 17.90 27.07
CA TYR A 170 -17.63 19.22 26.49
C TYR A 170 -17.27 20.26 27.59
N GLN A 171 -17.81 20.14 28.80
CA GLN A 171 -17.36 20.96 29.91
C GLN A 171 -15.90 20.70 30.29
N GLU A 172 -15.49 19.42 30.31
CA GLU A 172 -14.10 19.04 30.58
C GLU A 172 -13.15 19.64 29.54
N ILE A 173 -13.37 19.35 28.26
CA ILE A 173 -12.43 19.75 27.20
C ILE A 173 -12.40 21.24 26.92
N SER A 174 -13.43 21.97 27.30
CA SER A 174 -13.51 23.45 27.22
C SER A 174 -13.07 24.16 28.47
N HIS A 175 -12.61 23.46 29.51
CA HIS A 175 -12.30 24.03 30.81
C HIS A 175 -13.49 24.80 31.43
N GLU A 176 -14.68 24.19 31.43
CA GLU A 176 -15.94 24.75 31.95
C GLU A 176 -16.43 26.02 31.20
N GLN A 177 -15.80 26.42 30.10
CA GLN A 177 -16.22 27.60 29.33
C GLN A 177 -17.44 27.32 28.43
N PHE A 178 -17.66 26.09 28.01
CA PHE A 178 -18.75 25.69 27.13
C PHE A 178 -19.67 24.67 27.81
N LEU A 179 -20.94 25.00 27.91
CA LEU A 179 -21.95 24.16 28.57
C LEU A 179 -23.08 23.81 27.60
N PRO A 180 -22.99 22.66 26.91
CA PRO A 180 -24.10 22.19 26.07
C PRO A 180 -25.25 21.69 26.96
N ILE A 181 -26.47 22.14 26.66
CA ILE A 181 -27.70 21.67 27.28
C ILE A 181 -28.61 21.14 26.19
N SER A 182 -28.81 19.84 26.18
CA SER A 182 -29.62 19.18 25.16
C SER A 182 -31.11 19.13 25.55
N ARG A 183 -31.96 19.56 24.61
CA ARG A 183 -33.41 19.33 24.70
C ARG A 183 -33.79 18.09 23.90
N VAL A 184 -33.99 16.99 24.59
CA VAL A 184 -34.34 15.70 24.00
C VAL A 184 -35.85 15.64 23.73
N THR A 185 -36.25 15.28 22.52
CA THR A 185 -37.66 15.08 22.14
C THR A 185 -38.18 13.70 22.52
N ASN A 186 -39.47 13.45 22.43
CA ASN A 186 -40.00 12.11 22.36
C ASN A 186 -39.66 11.51 20.96
N TRP A 187 -39.71 10.18 20.85
CA TRP A 187 -39.58 9.51 19.55
C TRP A 187 -40.67 9.94 18.57
N ILE A 188 -40.26 10.29 17.35
CA ILE A 188 -41.15 10.63 16.24
C ILE A 188 -41.05 9.51 15.22
N THR A 189 -42.19 8.99 14.76
CA THR A 189 -42.21 7.95 13.75
C THR A 189 -41.97 8.54 12.36
N ALA A 190 -40.94 8.09 11.66
CA ALA A 190 -40.66 8.50 10.27
C ALA A 190 -41.76 8.11 9.28
N PRO A 191 -41.93 8.82 8.16
CA PRO A 191 -42.96 8.50 7.18
C PRO A 191 -42.69 7.21 6.35
N ASN A 192 -41.43 6.77 6.28
CA ASN A 192 -41.01 5.57 5.54
C ASN A 192 -40.21 4.62 6.43
N ASN A 193 -40.08 3.38 5.95
CA ASN A 193 -39.30 2.34 6.60
C ASN A 193 -37.81 2.67 6.64
N HIS A 194 -37.06 2.09 7.59
CA HIS A 194 -35.64 2.32 7.80
C HIS A 194 -34.79 2.17 6.52
N SER A 195 -35.03 1.13 5.73
CA SER A 195 -34.29 0.86 4.48
C SER A 195 -34.38 1.96 3.43
N HIS A 196 -35.38 2.85 3.51
CA HIS A 196 -35.52 4.01 2.63
C HIS A 196 -34.39 5.02 2.83
N TYR A 197 -33.87 5.13 4.05
CA TYR A 197 -32.88 6.11 4.49
C TYR A 197 -31.46 5.53 4.60
N SER A 198 -31.30 4.21 4.35
CA SER A 198 -30.04 3.51 4.59
C SER A 198 -28.90 3.95 3.67
N TYR A 199 -27.66 3.80 4.13
CA TYR A 199 -26.45 4.09 3.35
C TYR A 199 -26.36 3.27 2.06
N SER A 200 -26.82 2.03 2.07
CA SER A 200 -26.88 1.16 0.88
C SER A 200 -27.94 1.58 -0.16
N ASN A 201 -28.88 2.46 0.20
CA ASN A 201 -29.81 3.04 -0.76
C ASN A 201 -29.11 4.14 -1.58
N PRO A 202 -29.09 4.09 -2.92
CA PRO A 202 -28.44 5.11 -3.74
C PRO A 202 -28.89 6.56 -3.45
N ASP A 203 -30.17 6.73 -3.07
CA ASP A 203 -30.78 8.01 -2.76
C ASP A 203 -30.88 8.27 -1.23
N GLY A 204 -30.25 7.40 -0.40
CA GLY A 204 -30.40 7.41 1.04
C GLY A 204 -30.12 8.77 1.69
N TYR A 205 -29.06 9.44 1.30
CA TYR A 205 -28.74 10.78 1.80
C TYR A 205 -29.77 11.86 1.47
N SER A 206 -30.33 11.82 0.26
CA SER A 206 -31.41 12.74 -0.12
C SER A 206 -32.65 12.47 0.72
N HIS A 207 -32.96 11.20 0.97
CA HIS A 207 -34.08 10.79 1.81
C HIS A 207 -33.87 11.17 3.30
N VAL A 208 -32.63 11.13 3.79
CA VAL A 208 -32.30 11.60 5.16
C VAL A 208 -32.56 13.09 5.29
N ARG A 209 -32.23 13.93 4.29
CA ARG A 209 -32.57 15.36 4.31
C ARG A 209 -34.08 15.57 4.33
N GLU A 210 -34.85 14.80 3.56
CA GLU A 210 -36.31 14.83 3.58
C GLU A 210 -36.86 14.39 4.94
N LEU A 211 -36.22 13.39 5.57
CA LEU A 211 -36.60 12.96 6.93
C LEU A 211 -36.37 14.07 7.94
N VAL A 212 -35.19 14.68 7.95
CA VAL A 212 -34.88 15.77 8.88
C VAL A 212 -35.86 16.95 8.68
N ARG A 213 -36.16 17.29 7.43
CA ARG A 213 -37.14 18.31 7.15
C ARG A 213 -38.55 17.93 7.69
N TYR A 214 -38.98 16.68 7.53
CA TYR A 214 -40.22 16.17 8.09
C TYR A 214 -40.23 16.28 9.62
N LEU A 215 -39.15 15.92 10.30
CA LEU A 215 -39.04 16.02 11.77
C LEU A 215 -39.15 17.47 12.26
N VAL A 216 -38.54 18.39 11.55
CA VAL A 216 -38.62 19.84 11.86
C VAL A 216 -40.06 20.32 11.73
N ASP A 217 -40.78 19.93 10.67
CA ASP A 217 -42.20 20.33 10.47
C ASP A 217 -43.10 19.72 11.55
N GLU A 218 -42.91 18.46 11.91
CA GLU A 218 -43.68 17.78 12.96
C GLU A 218 -43.47 18.43 14.34
N LEU A 219 -42.24 18.87 14.65
CA LEU A 219 -41.95 19.57 15.89
C LEU A 219 -42.55 20.99 15.91
N GLU A 220 -42.52 21.68 14.78
CA GLU A 220 -43.22 22.99 14.64
C GLU A 220 -44.73 22.85 14.89
N ASP A 221 -45.36 21.85 14.30
CA ASP A 221 -46.78 21.54 14.50
C ASP A 221 -47.09 21.21 15.97
N GLN A 222 -46.13 20.69 16.73
CA GLN A 222 -46.23 20.45 18.17
C GLN A 222 -45.88 21.70 19.04
N GLY A 223 -45.52 22.82 18.40
CA GLY A 223 -45.19 24.08 19.08
C GLY A 223 -43.79 24.06 19.70
N PHE A 224 -42.84 23.42 19.06
CA PHE A 224 -41.42 23.46 19.43
C PHE A 224 -40.87 24.85 19.11
N ASP A 225 -40.25 25.49 20.06
CA ASP A 225 -39.72 26.86 19.96
C ASP A 225 -38.25 26.76 19.46
N TRP A 226 -38.03 26.99 18.17
CA TRP A 226 -36.74 26.93 17.53
C TRP A 226 -35.85 28.13 17.83
N SER A 227 -36.41 29.28 18.19
CA SER A 227 -35.64 30.49 18.47
C SER A 227 -34.67 30.33 19.66
N LYS A 228 -34.84 29.28 20.46
CA LYS A 228 -33.94 28.98 21.61
C LYS A 228 -32.62 28.34 21.22
N PHE A 229 -32.47 27.94 19.97
CA PHE A 229 -31.32 27.23 19.46
C PHE A 229 -30.46 28.03 18.47
N ASP A 230 -30.75 29.32 18.34
CA ASP A 230 -29.90 30.36 17.78
C ASP A 230 -29.10 30.95 18.93
N ASN A 231 -27.95 30.30 19.25
CA ASN A 231 -27.18 30.61 20.45
C ASN A 231 -26.31 31.86 20.28
N ASP A 232 -25.91 32.22 19.07
CA ASP A 232 -25.07 33.37 18.76
C ASP A 232 -25.86 34.57 18.17
N GLY A 233 -27.12 34.36 17.86
CA GLY A 233 -28.02 35.42 17.37
C GLY A 233 -27.83 35.77 15.91
N ASP A 234 -27.30 34.85 15.10
CA ASP A 234 -27.04 35.04 13.68
C ASP A 234 -28.28 34.74 12.78
N GLY A 235 -29.35 34.21 13.39
CA GLY A 235 -30.64 33.88 12.75
C GLY A 235 -30.66 32.44 12.21
N TYR A 236 -29.73 31.59 12.59
CA TYR A 236 -29.74 30.15 12.28
C TYR A 236 -29.82 29.32 13.57
N VAL A 237 -30.37 28.12 13.43
CA VAL A 237 -30.21 27.09 14.47
C VAL A 237 -28.78 26.53 14.33
N ASP A 238 -27.97 26.70 15.39
CA ASP A 238 -26.54 26.39 15.35
C ASP A 238 -26.26 24.88 15.19
N ALA A 239 -26.99 24.02 15.89
CA ALA A 239 -26.74 22.59 15.92
C ALA A 239 -28.02 21.79 16.15
N LEU A 240 -28.61 21.25 15.08
CA LEU A 240 -29.71 20.30 15.18
C LEU A 240 -29.15 18.88 15.19
N ASN A 241 -29.19 18.20 16.34
CA ASN A 241 -28.82 16.80 16.45
C ASN A 241 -30.06 15.92 16.19
N VAL A 242 -29.93 14.95 15.30
CA VAL A 242 -30.95 13.93 15.06
C VAL A 242 -30.37 12.57 15.43
N LEU A 243 -31.14 11.78 16.14
CA LEU A 243 -30.77 10.43 16.51
C LEU A 243 -31.79 9.45 15.96
N HIS A 244 -31.31 8.56 15.08
CA HIS A 244 -32.17 7.55 14.45
C HIS A 244 -32.14 6.23 15.21
N GLN A 245 -33.24 5.52 15.21
CA GLN A 245 -33.38 4.20 15.81
C GLN A 245 -32.38 3.20 15.18
N GLY A 246 -31.81 2.33 16.02
CA GLY A 246 -30.92 1.26 15.64
C GLY A 246 -29.45 1.64 15.57
N ALA A 247 -28.64 0.79 14.94
CA ALA A 247 -27.21 0.98 14.81
C ALA A 247 -26.86 1.88 13.61
N GLY A 248 -25.67 2.46 13.64
CA GLY A 248 -25.12 3.21 12.50
C GLY A 248 -24.40 2.32 11.49
N ALA A 249 -24.30 2.77 10.24
CA ALA A 249 -23.59 2.06 9.18
C ALA A 249 -22.06 2.03 9.39
N GLU A 250 -21.52 3.00 10.12
CA GLU A 250 -20.12 3.04 10.55
C GLU A 250 -19.73 1.81 11.38
N GLN A 251 -20.69 1.10 11.97
CA GLN A 251 -20.47 -0.14 12.71
C GLN A 251 -20.40 -1.39 11.79
N GLY A 252 -20.48 -1.24 10.47
CA GLY A 252 -20.26 -2.28 9.47
C GLY A 252 -21.49 -2.85 8.78
N ASP A 253 -22.71 -2.48 9.18
CA ASP A 253 -23.93 -2.85 8.44
C ASP A 253 -24.44 -1.68 7.61
N HIS A 254 -24.04 -1.61 6.36
CA HIS A 254 -24.41 -0.54 5.44
C HIS A 254 -25.92 -0.50 5.08
N SER A 255 -26.72 -1.41 5.60
CA SER A 255 -28.20 -1.30 5.55
C SER A 255 -28.76 -0.28 6.56
N ASN A 256 -27.91 0.27 7.44
CA ASN A 256 -28.24 1.35 8.36
C ASN A 256 -27.91 2.72 7.76
N ILE A 257 -28.18 3.78 8.53
CA ILE A 257 -27.80 5.16 8.20
C ILE A 257 -26.40 5.39 8.78
N TRP A 258 -25.50 6.04 8.05
CA TRP A 258 -24.18 6.42 8.51
C TRP A 258 -24.24 7.75 9.25
N SER A 259 -23.53 7.86 10.38
CA SER A 259 -23.41 9.11 11.14
C SER A 259 -22.76 10.19 10.27
N HIS A 260 -23.31 11.39 10.29
CA HIS A 260 -22.80 12.51 9.50
C HIS A 260 -23.38 13.86 9.94
N LYS A 261 -22.64 14.93 9.67
CA LYS A 261 -23.13 16.30 9.68
C LYS A 261 -23.39 16.77 8.25
N TRP A 262 -24.56 17.36 8.02
CA TRP A 262 -24.90 17.92 6.70
C TRP A 262 -25.89 19.09 6.82
N SER A 263 -26.40 19.58 5.67
CA SER A 263 -27.38 20.65 5.57
C SER A 263 -28.64 20.22 4.85
N LEU A 264 -29.75 20.88 5.16
CA LEU A 264 -31.01 20.73 4.43
C LEU A 264 -30.94 21.36 3.02
N GLY A 265 -30.07 22.38 2.82
CA GLY A 265 -29.91 23.05 1.54
C GLY A 265 -31.22 23.58 0.99
N GLY A 266 -31.63 23.13 -0.18
CA GLY A 266 -32.92 23.51 -0.78
C GLY A 266 -34.17 23.17 0.04
N LEU A 267 -34.07 22.40 1.13
CA LEU A 267 -35.13 22.03 2.06
C LEU A 267 -35.10 22.85 3.36
N SER A 268 -34.15 23.78 3.53
CA SER A 268 -34.08 24.65 4.70
C SER A 268 -35.40 25.43 4.91
N VAL A 269 -35.71 25.75 6.15
CA VAL A 269 -36.97 26.39 6.54
C VAL A 269 -36.73 27.42 7.63
N THR A 270 -37.61 28.41 7.69
CA THR A 270 -37.61 29.42 8.75
C THR A 270 -38.82 29.24 9.63
N TYR A 271 -38.59 28.94 10.93
CA TYR A 271 -39.58 28.90 11.98
C TYR A 271 -39.13 29.77 13.14
N ASP A 272 -40.04 30.39 13.87
CA ASP A 272 -39.78 31.28 15.02
C ASP A 272 -38.77 32.41 14.76
N GLY A 273 -38.54 32.74 13.48
CA GLY A 273 -37.61 33.76 13.05
C GLY A 273 -36.18 33.30 12.82
N VAL A 274 -35.88 31.99 12.97
CA VAL A 274 -34.58 31.39 12.73
C VAL A 274 -34.62 30.37 11.60
N ILE A 275 -33.51 30.20 10.88
CA ILE A 275 -33.38 29.26 9.75
C ILE A 275 -32.85 27.94 10.30
N ILE A 276 -33.54 26.85 9.96
CA ILE A 276 -33.10 25.49 10.24
C ILE A 276 -32.51 24.93 8.96
N ASP A 277 -31.21 24.65 8.96
CA ASP A 277 -30.48 24.14 7.79
C ASP A 277 -29.47 23.06 8.14
N SER A 278 -28.56 23.30 9.08
CA SER A 278 -27.51 22.37 9.51
C SER A 278 -28.04 21.31 10.46
N TYR A 279 -27.64 20.06 10.28
CA TYR A 279 -28.00 18.96 11.18
C TYR A 279 -26.88 17.93 11.30
N THR A 280 -26.88 17.17 12.40
CA THR A 280 -26.13 15.93 12.55
C THR A 280 -27.09 14.75 12.59
N MET A 281 -26.65 13.58 12.13
CA MET A 281 -27.38 12.31 12.17
C MET A 281 -26.54 11.28 12.93
N ASN A 282 -27.12 10.65 13.96
CA ASN A 282 -26.43 9.73 14.85
C ASN A 282 -27.30 8.49 15.13
N PRO A 283 -26.72 7.32 15.50
CA PRO A 283 -27.48 6.12 15.78
C PRO A 283 -27.98 6.09 17.24
N GLU A 284 -29.04 5.33 17.48
CA GLU A 284 -29.54 4.99 18.81
C GLU A 284 -28.58 4.06 19.56
N THR A 285 -28.00 3.08 18.84
CA THR A 285 -27.25 2.00 19.45
C THR A 285 -25.86 1.82 18.86
N GLN A 286 -24.94 1.41 19.73
CA GLN A 286 -23.58 1.05 19.37
C GLN A 286 -23.19 -0.26 20.04
N SER A 287 -22.75 -1.25 19.25
CA SER A 287 -22.40 -2.59 19.76
C SER A 287 -23.49 -3.24 20.62
N GLY A 288 -24.75 -2.97 20.31
CA GLY A 288 -25.91 -3.53 21.04
C GLY A 288 -26.25 -2.83 22.35
N ASN A 289 -25.61 -1.73 22.69
CA ASN A 289 -25.91 -0.86 23.84
C ASN A 289 -26.40 0.51 23.32
N ILE A 290 -26.82 1.39 24.26
CA ILE A 290 -27.05 2.80 23.91
C ILE A 290 -25.77 3.38 23.29
N VAL A 291 -25.92 4.28 22.32
CA VAL A 291 -24.78 4.91 21.63
C VAL A 291 -23.79 5.53 22.64
N ALA A 292 -22.49 5.37 22.37
CA ALA A 292 -21.45 6.04 23.13
C ALA A 292 -21.29 7.50 22.68
N ILE A 293 -20.72 8.33 23.55
CA ILE A 293 -20.64 9.79 23.28
C ILE A 293 -19.64 10.15 22.17
N GLY A 294 -18.73 9.24 21.78
CA GLY A 294 -17.65 9.56 20.84
C GLY A 294 -18.15 10.06 19.49
N VAL A 295 -19.04 9.30 18.83
CA VAL A 295 -19.65 9.68 17.54
C VAL A 295 -20.46 10.98 17.71
N LEU A 296 -21.29 11.06 18.76
CA LEU A 296 -22.10 12.25 19.06
C LEU A 296 -21.23 13.49 19.22
N ALA A 297 -20.09 13.37 19.92
CA ALA A 297 -19.16 14.45 20.15
C ALA A 297 -18.42 14.86 18.87
N HIS A 298 -18.01 13.91 18.04
CA HIS A 298 -17.36 14.17 16.76
C HIS A 298 -18.29 14.95 15.81
N GLU A 299 -19.50 14.43 15.58
CA GLU A 299 -20.47 15.10 14.69
C GLU A 299 -20.86 16.50 15.20
N PHE A 300 -20.96 16.65 16.52
CA PHE A 300 -21.19 17.95 17.12
C PHE A 300 -19.99 18.90 16.98
N GLY A 301 -18.75 18.38 16.97
CA GLY A 301 -17.56 19.15 16.62
C GLY A 301 -17.68 19.83 15.25
N HIS A 302 -18.27 19.12 14.27
CA HIS A 302 -18.59 19.69 12.96
C HIS A 302 -19.70 20.74 13.04
N ALA A 303 -20.69 20.55 13.91
CA ALA A 303 -21.71 21.57 14.13
C ALA A 303 -21.13 22.84 14.75
N LEU A 304 -20.04 22.71 15.52
CA LEU A 304 -19.28 23.87 16.03
C LEU A 304 -18.35 24.49 15.00
N GLY A 305 -18.19 23.88 13.82
CA GLY A 305 -17.42 24.40 12.66
C GLY A 305 -16.06 23.75 12.45
N LEU A 306 -15.70 22.71 13.16
CA LEU A 306 -14.41 22.01 12.98
C LEU A 306 -14.42 21.08 11.77
N PRO A 307 -13.33 20.96 11.01
CA PRO A 307 -13.19 19.99 9.93
C PRO A 307 -12.81 18.60 10.45
N ASP A 308 -12.90 17.59 9.58
CA ASP A 308 -12.23 16.32 9.78
C ASP A 308 -10.71 16.51 9.76
N LEU A 309 -10.02 15.91 10.73
CA LEU A 309 -8.56 15.88 10.82
C LEU A 309 -7.98 14.50 10.53
N TYR A 310 -8.81 13.54 10.16
CA TYR A 310 -8.35 12.31 9.51
C TYR A 310 -8.23 12.54 8.01
N ASP A 311 -7.45 11.68 7.36
CA ASP A 311 -7.34 11.68 5.92
C ASP A 311 -8.61 11.07 5.29
N THR A 312 -9.38 11.89 4.57
CA THR A 312 -10.68 11.50 4.02
C THR A 312 -10.55 10.62 2.78
N ASP A 313 -9.37 10.51 2.19
CA ASP A 313 -9.08 9.60 1.09
C ASP A 313 -8.38 8.30 1.54
N TYR A 314 -8.01 8.17 2.82
CA TYR A 314 -7.49 6.95 3.46
C TYR A 314 -6.13 6.49 2.93
N THR A 315 -5.29 7.36 2.42
CA THR A 315 -3.89 7.06 2.10
C THR A 315 -3.02 7.15 3.34
N SER A 316 -3.48 7.91 4.33
CA SER A 316 -2.85 8.12 5.63
C SER A 316 -3.83 8.01 6.81
N THR A 317 -3.39 8.37 8.02
CA THR A 317 -4.24 8.37 9.23
C THR A 317 -4.60 9.80 9.68
N GLY A 318 -4.02 10.83 9.06
CA GLY A 318 -4.17 12.22 9.48
C GLY A 318 -3.67 12.45 10.89
N SER A 319 -4.41 13.19 11.72
CA SER A 319 -4.04 13.47 13.13
C SER A 319 -4.17 12.26 14.08
N GLY A 320 -4.55 11.11 13.60
CA GLY A 320 -4.60 9.86 14.36
C GLY A 320 -5.63 9.82 15.49
N ALA A 321 -5.44 8.86 16.40
CA ALA A 321 -6.37 8.62 17.51
C ALA A 321 -6.23 9.62 18.68
N PHE A 322 -5.32 10.56 18.60
CA PHE A 322 -5.15 11.60 19.64
C PHE A 322 -6.11 12.77 19.48
N SER A 323 -6.86 12.84 18.39
CA SER A 323 -7.80 13.91 18.07
C SER A 323 -9.23 13.39 17.99
N LEU A 324 -10.18 14.02 18.70
CA LEU A 324 -11.62 13.74 18.54
C LEU A 324 -12.06 13.88 17.08
N MET A 325 -11.56 14.91 16.38
CA MET A 325 -11.91 15.15 14.98
C MET A 325 -11.18 14.22 13.98
N ALA A 326 -10.59 13.12 14.50
CA ALA A 326 -9.99 12.03 13.74
C ALA A 326 -10.32 10.70 14.42
N GLY A 327 -9.41 9.72 14.41
CA GLY A 327 -9.62 8.41 15.02
C GLY A 327 -9.93 8.40 16.52
N GLY A 328 -9.74 9.52 17.21
CA GLY A 328 -10.05 9.71 18.62
C GLY A 328 -11.53 9.63 19.00
N THR A 329 -12.44 9.68 18.04
CA THR A 329 -13.87 9.32 18.18
C THR A 329 -14.04 7.94 18.82
N TRP A 330 -13.19 6.98 18.41
CA TRP A 330 -13.17 5.63 18.92
C TRP A 330 -12.25 5.43 20.13
N GLY A 331 -11.80 6.54 20.73
CA GLY A 331 -10.81 6.58 21.81
C GLY A 331 -9.38 6.35 21.33
N THR A 332 -8.38 6.69 22.14
CA THR A 332 -6.95 6.60 21.77
C THR A 332 -6.48 5.19 21.36
N THR A 333 -7.21 4.15 21.74
CA THR A 333 -6.94 2.75 21.39
C THR A 333 -7.78 2.23 20.23
N GLY A 334 -8.68 3.04 19.68
CA GLY A 334 -9.64 2.64 18.65
C GLY A 334 -10.75 1.70 19.13
N ASN A 335 -10.86 1.44 20.44
CA ASN A 335 -11.77 0.44 21.01
C ASN A 335 -12.69 0.98 22.11
N SER A 336 -12.68 2.28 22.35
CA SER A 336 -13.31 2.90 23.53
C SER A 336 -14.12 4.15 23.17
N PRO A 337 -15.17 4.06 22.34
CA PRO A 337 -15.96 5.22 21.92
C PRO A 337 -16.69 5.92 23.07
N TRP A 338 -16.79 5.29 24.24
CA TRP A 338 -17.28 5.89 25.48
C TRP A 338 -16.23 6.69 26.24
N HIS A 339 -14.97 6.63 25.78
CA HIS A 339 -13.84 7.47 26.18
C HIS A 339 -13.21 8.12 24.95
N PRO A 340 -13.93 8.99 24.24
CA PRO A 340 -13.33 9.68 23.11
C PRO A 340 -12.13 10.53 23.58
N SER A 341 -11.12 10.64 22.72
CA SER A 341 -9.98 11.51 22.97
C SER A 341 -10.41 12.96 23.11
N THR A 342 -9.64 13.77 23.83
CA THR A 342 -9.91 15.22 23.88
C THR A 342 -9.75 15.83 22.48
N MET A 343 -10.33 17.00 22.27
CA MET A 343 -9.95 17.84 21.13
C MET A 343 -8.52 18.32 21.29
N ILE A 344 -7.78 18.35 20.20
CA ILE A 344 -6.40 18.86 20.18
C ILE A 344 -6.38 20.38 20.36
N GLY A 345 -5.23 20.92 20.76
CA GLY A 345 -5.04 22.35 21.03
C GLY A 345 -5.47 23.26 19.88
N TRP A 346 -5.26 22.85 18.62
CA TRP A 346 -5.72 23.61 17.46
C TRP A 346 -7.24 23.73 17.41
N CYS A 347 -7.99 22.62 17.58
CA CYS A 347 -9.46 22.65 17.62
C CYS A 347 -9.99 23.54 18.77
N LYS A 348 -9.42 23.40 19.96
CA LYS A 348 -9.79 24.22 21.13
C LYS A 348 -9.50 25.69 20.88
N ASN A 349 -8.41 26.03 20.18
CA ASN A 349 -8.07 27.39 19.79
C ASN A 349 -9.09 27.95 18.80
N GLN A 350 -9.52 27.19 17.81
CA GLN A 350 -10.56 27.60 16.86
C GLN A 350 -11.87 27.93 17.56
N LEU A 351 -12.20 27.21 18.62
CA LEU A 351 -13.43 27.41 19.42
C LEU A 351 -13.28 28.48 20.52
N GLY A 352 -12.07 29.02 20.71
CA GLY A 352 -11.80 30.05 21.74
C GLY A 352 -11.72 29.50 23.15
N TRP A 353 -11.44 28.23 23.36
CA TRP A 353 -11.41 27.57 24.67
C TRP A 353 -10.03 27.57 25.32
N VAL A 354 -9.00 27.99 24.61
CA VAL A 354 -7.62 28.00 25.10
C VAL A 354 -6.99 29.38 25.01
N GLU A 355 -6.04 29.63 25.91
CA GLU A 355 -5.15 30.76 25.89
C GLU A 355 -3.83 30.38 25.22
N VAL A 356 -3.52 31.02 24.09
CA VAL A 356 -2.30 30.75 23.34
C VAL A 356 -1.17 31.62 23.82
N ILE A 357 -0.12 31.04 24.38
CA ILE A 357 1.10 31.72 24.80
C ILE A 357 2.13 31.56 23.67
N THR A 358 2.46 32.65 22.99
CA THR A 358 3.44 32.62 21.91
C THR A 358 4.85 32.84 22.43
N ILE A 359 5.79 32.01 22.02
CA ILE A 359 7.23 32.12 22.26
C ILE A 359 7.92 32.34 20.94
N ASP A 360 8.60 33.48 20.79
CA ASP A 360 9.29 33.96 19.58
C ASP A 360 10.73 34.38 19.84
N GLU A 361 11.25 34.06 21.04
CA GLU A 361 12.64 34.31 21.45
C GLU A 361 13.17 33.17 22.31
N ASN A 362 14.48 33.16 22.56
CA ASN A 362 15.13 32.16 23.40
C ASN A 362 14.56 32.19 24.83
N GLN A 363 14.00 31.07 25.26
CA GLN A 363 13.45 30.92 26.61
C GLN A 363 13.81 29.56 27.21
N ASN A 364 14.40 29.57 28.40
CA ASN A 364 14.71 28.35 29.15
C ASN A 364 13.62 28.02 30.18
N ASN A 365 13.45 26.72 30.43
CA ASN A 365 12.48 26.18 31.38
C ASN A 365 11.06 26.72 31.16
N VAL A 366 10.59 26.70 29.94
CA VAL A 366 9.19 26.93 29.61
C VAL A 366 8.36 25.90 30.33
N GLU A 367 7.44 26.31 31.18
CA GLU A 367 6.52 25.44 31.91
C GLU A 367 5.20 25.33 31.17
N ILE A 368 4.66 24.12 31.06
CA ILE A 368 3.36 23.84 30.50
C ILE A 368 2.60 22.86 31.41
N GLU A 369 1.49 23.30 31.96
CA GLU A 369 0.59 22.46 32.76
C GLU A 369 -0.17 21.48 31.88
N GLN A 370 -0.60 20.37 32.49
CA GLN A 370 -1.41 19.38 31.78
C GLN A 370 -2.72 19.97 31.23
N SER A 371 -3.07 19.63 30.02
CA SER A 371 -4.24 20.16 29.30
C SER A 371 -5.59 19.81 29.93
N TYR A 372 -5.64 18.91 30.92
CA TYR A 372 -6.83 18.62 31.70
C TYR A 372 -7.16 19.76 32.71
N SER A 373 -6.15 20.38 33.36
CA SER A 373 -6.31 21.37 34.39
C SER A 373 -6.01 22.80 33.93
N SER A 374 -5.40 22.98 32.78
CA SER A 374 -5.03 24.29 32.24
C SER A 374 -5.53 24.46 30.82
N ASN A 375 -6.08 25.61 30.51
CA ASN A 375 -6.49 26.01 29.17
C ASN A 375 -5.35 26.66 28.37
N GLN A 376 -4.10 26.62 28.86
CA GLN A 376 -2.96 27.21 28.19
C GLN A 376 -2.32 26.22 27.22
N ILE A 377 -2.00 26.70 26.02
CA ILE A 377 -1.17 26.01 25.02
C ILE A 377 -0.02 26.93 24.60
N ILE A 378 1.12 26.31 24.25
CA ILE A 378 2.27 27.08 23.80
C ILE A 378 2.26 27.08 22.28
N ARG A 379 2.48 28.27 21.69
CA ARG A 379 2.72 28.44 20.25
C ARG A 379 4.18 28.85 20.03
N VAL A 380 4.86 28.16 19.12
CA VAL A 380 6.20 28.51 18.64
C VAL A 380 6.11 28.71 17.14
N ASN A 381 6.43 29.93 16.66
CA ASN A 381 6.31 30.25 15.25
C ASN A 381 7.52 29.79 14.46
N HIS A 382 7.30 29.37 13.20
CA HIS A 382 8.38 29.19 12.25
C HIS A 382 8.97 30.57 11.88
N PRO A 383 10.29 30.80 12.04
CA PRO A 383 10.84 32.13 11.89
C PRO A 383 10.73 32.74 10.47
N SER A 384 10.72 31.87 9.44
CA SER A 384 10.76 32.28 8.02
C SER A 384 9.45 32.06 7.29
N VAL A 385 8.54 31.23 7.81
CA VAL A 385 7.26 30.88 7.19
C VAL A 385 6.12 31.28 8.12
N PRO A 386 5.51 32.44 7.92
CA PRO A 386 4.55 33.04 8.88
C PRO A 386 3.26 32.20 9.08
N GLU A 387 2.87 31.43 8.08
CA GLU A 387 1.70 30.55 8.11
C GLU A 387 1.95 29.25 8.87
N GLU A 388 3.22 28.90 9.18
CA GLU A 388 3.58 27.70 9.89
C GLU A 388 4.02 27.97 11.34
N TYR A 389 3.59 27.09 12.23
CA TYR A 389 3.94 27.14 13.64
C TYR A 389 3.64 25.80 14.32
N TRP A 390 4.18 25.61 15.51
CA TRP A 390 3.88 24.46 16.35
C TRP A 390 3.03 24.86 17.54
N LEU A 391 1.97 24.07 17.79
CA LEU A 391 1.20 24.12 19.02
C LEU A 391 1.61 22.98 19.93
N ILE A 392 1.94 23.29 21.16
CA ILE A 392 2.44 22.34 22.15
C ILE A 392 1.43 22.26 23.29
N GLU A 393 1.02 21.05 23.62
CA GLU A 393 0.16 20.74 24.75
C GLU A 393 0.72 19.59 25.59
N ASN A 394 0.53 19.66 26.93
CA ASN A 394 0.95 18.60 27.82
C ASN A 394 -0.23 17.64 28.05
N ARG A 395 -0.20 16.46 27.45
CA ARG A 395 -1.23 15.43 27.50
C ARG A 395 -0.88 14.39 28.58
N GLN A 396 -1.75 14.24 29.59
CA GLN A 396 -1.56 13.29 30.68
C GLN A 396 -2.72 12.28 30.71
N LYS A 397 -2.49 11.08 31.31
CA LYS A 397 -3.50 10.01 31.41
C LYS A 397 -4.59 10.34 32.44
N ILE A 398 -5.42 11.34 32.17
CA ILE A 398 -6.49 11.83 33.06
C ILE A 398 -7.66 12.34 32.21
N GLY A 399 -8.88 12.26 32.75
CA GLY A 399 -10.09 12.68 32.04
C GLY A 399 -10.28 11.93 30.73
N SER A 400 -10.63 12.63 29.66
CA SER A 400 -10.79 12.07 28.32
C SER A 400 -9.51 11.41 27.77
N ASP A 401 -8.34 11.78 28.33
CA ASP A 401 -7.04 11.20 27.95
C ASP A 401 -6.58 10.02 28.84
N THR A 402 -7.44 9.51 29.71
CA THR A 402 -7.09 8.40 30.62
C THR A 402 -6.54 7.19 29.89
N LEU A 403 -6.97 6.94 28.65
CA LEU A 403 -6.57 5.80 27.83
C LEU A 403 -5.42 6.10 26.86
N LEU A 404 -4.75 7.24 26.96
CA LEU A 404 -3.57 7.53 26.15
C LEU A 404 -2.55 6.37 26.24
N PRO A 405 -1.91 5.96 25.14
CA PRO A 405 -0.88 4.92 25.18
C PRO A 405 0.29 5.33 26.09
N GLU A 406 0.76 6.58 26.00
CA GLU A 406 1.79 7.16 26.86
C GLU A 406 1.50 8.67 27.04
N PRO A 407 1.76 9.30 28.23
CA PRO A 407 1.64 10.73 28.40
C PRO A 407 2.86 11.47 27.87
N GLY A 408 2.72 12.77 27.55
CA GLY A 408 3.85 13.60 27.09
C GLY A 408 3.41 14.90 26.47
N LEU A 409 4.37 15.58 25.81
CA LEU A 409 4.07 16.73 24.98
C LEU A 409 3.58 16.25 23.62
N ALA A 410 2.39 16.66 23.22
CA ALA A 410 1.94 16.62 21.85
C ALA A 410 2.38 17.91 21.16
N ILE A 411 3.17 17.78 20.10
CA ILE A 411 3.64 18.88 19.27
C ILE A 411 2.91 18.79 17.94
N TRP A 412 2.04 19.76 17.67
CA TRP A 412 1.24 19.83 16.46
C TRP A 412 1.83 20.82 15.48
N HIS A 413 2.24 20.38 14.30
CA HIS A 413 2.63 21.25 13.21
C HIS A 413 1.37 21.79 12.53
N ILE A 414 1.27 23.09 12.44
CA ILE A 414 0.12 23.78 11.86
C ILE A 414 0.59 24.59 10.65
N ASN A 415 -0.13 24.45 9.56
CA ASN A 415 -0.04 25.35 8.42
C ASN A 415 -1.41 25.99 8.21
N ASP A 416 -1.54 27.28 8.51
CA ASP A 416 -2.82 27.99 8.50
C ASP A 416 -3.48 28.02 7.10
N ASP A 417 -2.73 28.03 6.02
CA ASP A 417 -3.27 28.04 4.65
C ASP A 417 -3.94 26.71 4.30
N ILE A 418 -3.37 25.58 4.77
CA ILE A 418 -3.90 24.24 4.55
C ILE A 418 -5.01 23.93 5.59
N ALA A 419 -4.78 24.31 6.85
CA ALA A 419 -5.69 24.01 7.97
C ALA A 419 -7.09 24.63 7.82
N GLN A 420 -7.23 25.70 7.03
CA GLN A 420 -8.52 26.30 6.70
C GLN A 420 -9.29 25.54 5.61
N GLY A 421 -8.70 24.51 5.02
CA GLY A 421 -9.34 23.64 4.04
C GLY A 421 -10.41 22.75 4.67
N TRP A 422 -11.27 22.17 3.84
CA TRP A 422 -12.31 21.23 4.28
C TRP A 422 -11.75 19.84 4.67
N ALA A 423 -10.59 19.47 4.13
CA ALA A 423 -9.88 18.21 4.39
C ALA A 423 -8.38 18.52 4.57
N PRO A 424 -8.02 19.15 5.71
CA PRO A 424 -6.68 19.70 5.88
C PRO A 424 -5.57 18.65 5.93
N ASN A 425 -5.89 17.38 6.09
CA ASN A 425 -4.92 16.31 6.25
C ASN A 425 -5.03 15.21 5.17
N ASN A 426 -5.47 15.58 3.95
CA ASN A 426 -5.60 14.63 2.84
C ASN A 426 -4.32 14.46 2.01
N ASP A 427 -3.35 15.33 2.16
CA ASP A 427 -2.17 15.40 1.29
C ASP A 427 -0.93 15.15 2.15
N GLU A 428 -0.62 13.88 2.42
CA GLU A 428 0.57 13.54 3.20
C GLU A 428 1.88 13.77 2.41
N PRO A 429 2.93 14.23 3.05
CA PRO A 429 3.04 14.62 4.47
C PRO A 429 2.59 16.06 4.76
N TYR A 430 1.98 16.77 3.82
CA TYR A 430 1.66 18.20 3.89
C TYR A 430 0.35 18.47 4.63
N TYR A 431 0.30 18.10 5.90
CA TYR A 431 -0.90 18.28 6.72
C TYR A 431 -1.09 19.73 7.15
N GLY A 432 -2.35 20.16 7.16
CA GLY A 432 -2.72 21.42 7.81
C GLY A 432 -2.62 21.38 9.33
N VAL A 433 -2.82 20.19 9.93
CA VAL A 433 -2.74 19.94 11.37
C VAL A 433 -2.15 18.55 11.60
N GLY A 434 -0.84 18.43 11.64
CA GLY A 434 -0.09 17.19 11.80
C GLY A 434 0.51 17.02 13.20
N LEU A 435 0.68 15.77 13.66
CA LEU A 435 1.40 15.47 14.89
C LEU A 435 2.87 15.18 14.56
N GLU A 436 3.77 15.91 15.19
CA GLU A 436 5.20 15.57 15.16
C GLU A 436 5.44 14.35 16.04
N GLN A 437 5.61 13.19 15.42
CA GLN A 437 5.74 11.91 16.12
C GLN A 437 7.17 11.78 16.68
N ALA A 438 7.30 11.75 18.00
CA ALA A 438 8.59 11.78 18.69
C ALA A 438 9.55 10.63 18.33
N ASP A 439 9.05 9.55 17.77
CA ASP A 439 9.85 8.42 17.28
C ASP A 439 10.43 8.62 15.87
N GLY A 440 9.99 9.64 15.13
CA GLY A 440 10.42 9.92 13.77
C GLY A 440 10.06 8.85 12.75
N MET A 441 9.09 7.97 13.06
CA MET A 441 8.71 6.87 12.17
C MET A 441 7.62 7.26 11.17
N PHE A 442 7.01 8.44 11.34
CA PHE A 442 5.95 8.97 10.47
C PHE A 442 4.85 7.92 10.18
N ALA A 443 4.46 7.20 11.24
CA ALA A 443 3.50 6.11 11.12
C ALA A 443 2.13 6.61 10.65
N LEU A 444 1.71 7.80 11.08
CA LEU A 444 0.42 8.38 10.74
C LEU A 444 0.33 8.72 9.25
N GLU A 445 1.37 9.29 8.66
CA GLU A 445 1.49 9.62 7.24
C GLU A 445 1.50 8.35 6.36
N ASN A 446 2.00 7.25 6.90
CA ASN A 446 2.04 5.95 6.23
C ASN A 446 0.83 5.04 6.55
N GLY A 447 -0.28 5.61 7.05
CA GLY A 447 -1.51 4.87 7.37
C GLY A 447 -1.40 3.94 8.58
N GLY A 448 -0.37 4.13 9.42
CA GLY A 448 -0.17 3.39 10.66
C GLY A 448 -1.00 3.94 11.84
N PRO A 449 -1.11 3.20 12.94
CA PRO A 449 -1.85 3.63 14.11
C PRO A 449 -1.03 4.57 14.99
N SER A 450 -1.71 5.47 15.71
CA SER A 450 -1.12 6.20 16.85
C SER A 450 -0.58 5.22 17.91
N ASN A 451 0.57 5.54 18.50
CA ASN A 451 1.26 4.64 19.41
C ASN A 451 1.89 5.35 20.63
N ALA A 452 2.56 4.60 21.51
CA ALA A 452 3.14 5.10 22.76
C ALA A 452 4.47 5.87 22.55
N ALA A 453 5.01 5.89 21.33
CA ALA A 453 6.24 6.59 21.01
C ALA A 453 6.01 7.96 20.34
N ASP A 454 4.74 8.32 20.05
CA ASP A 454 4.41 9.50 19.26
C ASP A 454 4.53 10.82 20.04
N MET A 455 4.27 10.83 21.37
CA MET A 455 4.39 12.04 22.19
C MET A 455 5.79 12.17 22.79
N PHE A 456 6.32 13.39 22.91
CA PHE A 456 7.63 13.63 23.51
C PHE A 456 7.60 13.52 25.05
N PRO A 457 8.64 12.89 25.69
CA PRO A 457 9.80 12.25 25.07
C PRO A 457 9.52 10.84 24.51
N GLY A 458 8.33 10.27 24.74
CA GLY A 458 7.92 8.97 24.26
C GLY A 458 8.76 7.79 24.74
N LEU A 459 8.52 6.63 24.19
CA LEU A 459 9.24 5.40 24.55
C LEU A 459 10.73 5.42 24.14
N LEU A 460 11.11 6.23 23.15
CA LEU A 460 12.49 6.36 22.69
C LEU A 460 13.29 7.42 23.43
N ASP A 461 12.66 8.09 24.43
CA ASP A 461 13.26 9.15 25.24
C ASP A 461 13.79 10.33 24.40
N ASN A 462 13.05 10.70 23.35
CA ASN A 462 13.40 11.83 22.48
C ASN A 462 13.10 13.15 23.19
N ARG A 463 14.16 13.89 23.56
CA ARG A 463 14.08 15.12 24.34
C ARG A 463 14.45 16.37 23.54
N GLU A 464 14.54 16.21 22.23
CA GLU A 464 14.90 17.26 21.30
C GLU A 464 13.98 17.24 20.07
N PHE A 465 13.59 18.42 19.64
CA PHE A 465 12.89 18.65 18.38
C PHE A 465 13.53 19.89 17.75
N SER A 466 14.34 19.67 16.73
CA SER A 466 15.23 20.69 16.16
C SER A 466 15.27 20.57 14.64
N ASN A 467 15.98 21.48 13.98
CA ASN A 467 16.15 21.46 12.53
C ASN A 467 16.92 20.20 12.02
N SER A 468 17.61 19.50 12.91
CA SER A 468 18.42 18.31 12.60
C SER A 468 17.90 17.01 13.23
N SER A 469 16.83 17.06 14.01
CA SER A 469 16.21 15.86 14.59
C SER A 469 15.27 15.17 13.60
N SER A 470 14.76 14.01 13.97
CA SER A 470 13.61 13.34 13.32
C SER A 470 12.58 13.03 14.41
N PRO A 471 11.36 13.63 14.36
CA PRO A 471 10.92 14.66 13.43
C PRO A 471 11.74 15.96 13.56
N ASP A 472 11.68 16.83 12.56
CA ASP A 472 12.43 18.08 12.53
C ASP A 472 11.53 19.33 12.57
N THR A 473 12.17 20.50 12.79
CA THR A 473 11.48 21.79 12.87
C THR A 473 11.50 22.58 11.55
N LYS A 474 11.76 21.93 10.42
CA LYS A 474 11.62 22.57 9.12
C LYS A 474 10.16 22.84 8.79
N SER A 475 9.93 23.74 7.85
CA SER A 475 8.60 23.90 7.26
C SER A 475 8.17 22.62 6.52
N LEU A 476 6.89 22.50 6.22
CA LEU A 476 6.37 21.40 5.39
C LEU A 476 7.10 21.28 4.03
N TYR A 477 7.66 22.36 3.53
CA TYR A 477 8.39 22.41 2.26
C TYR A 477 9.92 22.45 2.44
N GLY A 478 10.42 22.11 3.65
CA GLY A 478 11.84 21.94 3.94
C GLY A 478 12.60 23.22 4.26
N GLU A 479 11.95 24.38 4.43
CA GLU A 479 12.59 25.61 4.87
C GLU A 479 13.12 25.48 6.29
N PRO A 480 14.40 25.69 6.57
CA PRO A 480 14.98 25.54 7.88
C PRO A 480 14.46 26.59 8.86
N SER A 481 14.04 26.14 10.04
CA SER A 481 13.59 27.03 11.12
C SER A 481 14.72 27.54 11.99
N MET A 482 15.79 26.77 12.13
CA MET A 482 16.87 27.00 13.12
C MET A 482 16.35 27.17 14.55
N MET A 483 15.14 26.73 14.78
CA MET A 483 14.48 26.69 16.09
C MET A 483 14.65 25.29 16.67
N SER A 484 14.79 25.18 17.96
CA SER A 484 14.75 23.91 18.66
C SER A 484 13.97 23.97 19.96
N LEU A 485 13.24 22.88 20.23
CA LEU A 485 12.82 22.53 21.58
C LEU A 485 13.79 21.50 22.13
N ASN A 486 14.38 21.74 23.26
CA ASN A 486 15.34 20.83 23.87
C ASN A 486 15.16 20.72 25.39
N ASN A 487 15.83 19.75 26.00
CA ASN A 487 15.68 19.42 27.41
C ASN A 487 14.21 19.17 27.84
N ILE A 488 13.45 18.50 27.00
CA ILE A 488 12.08 18.09 27.31
C ILE A 488 12.09 17.19 28.54
N SER A 489 11.31 17.56 29.56
CA SER A 489 11.24 16.84 30.85
C SER A 489 10.50 15.50 30.74
N ASP A 490 10.58 14.69 31.79
CA ASP A 490 9.70 13.53 31.93
C ASP A 490 8.24 13.94 31.97
N PRO A 491 7.30 13.07 31.53
CA PRO A 491 5.87 13.30 31.63
C PRO A 491 5.44 13.54 33.08
N ASN A 492 4.81 14.68 33.31
CA ASN A 492 4.33 15.13 34.62
C ASN A 492 3.18 16.11 34.42
N PRO A 493 2.35 16.37 35.47
CA PRO A 493 1.30 17.41 35.39
C PRO A 493 1.82 18.79 34.98
N VAL A 494 3.09 19.11 35.24
CA VAL A 494 3.80 20.25 34.68
C VAL A 494 5.04 19.73 33.99
N MET A 495 5.14 19.93 32.68
CA MET A 495 6.34 19.59 31.88
C MET A 495 7.12 20.86 31.57
N THR A 496 8.41 20.69 31.33
CA THR A 496 9.32 21.79 30.99
C THR A 496 10.13 21.45 29.75
N PHE A 497 10.49 22.49 29.00
CA PHE A 497 11.41 22.43 27.88
C PHE A 497 12.09 23.79 27.66
N ASN A 498 13.09 23.85 26.79
CA ASN A 498 13.67 25.12 26.36
C ASN A 498 13.26 25.36 24.90
N VAL A 499 13.11 26.65 24.55
CA VAL A 499 12.99 27.09 23.15
C VAL A 499 14.24 27.89 22.81
N THR A 500 14.90 27.53 21.71
CA THR A 500 16.12 28.20 21.27
C THR A 500 15.99 28.55 19.79
N TYR A 501 16.31 29.79 19.45
CA TYR A 501 16.45 30.28 18.08
C TYR A 501 17.93 30.60 17.84
N ASN A 502 18.52 30.01 16.83
CA ASN A 502 19.91 30.24 16.44
C ASN A 502 19.99 31.25 15.27
N GLU A 503 21.13 31.89 15.08
CA GLU A 503 21.39 32.64 13.85
C GLU A 503 21.42 31.66 12.67
N ILE A 504 20.65 31.95 11.62
CA ILE A 504 20.59 31.10 10.43
C ILE A 504 21.83 31.36 9.58
N ILE A 505 22.71 30.36 9.45
CA ILE A 505 23.71 30.30 8.41
C ILE A 505 23.06 29.58 7.24
N LEU A 506 22.79 30.30 6.16
CA LEU A 506 22.09 29.72 5.00
C LEU A 506 23.07 29.05 4.05
N ALA A 507 22.72 27.83 3.67
CA ALA A 507 23.22 27.16 2.48
C ALA A 507 22.03 26.74 1.64
N SER A 508 22.24 26.42 0.38
CA SER A 508 21.22 25.76 -0.42
C SER A 508 21.77 24.43 -0.99
N ALA A 509 20.95 23.42 -0.97
CA ALA A 509 21.23 22.12 -1.58
C ALA A 509 20.35 21.91 -2.81
N SER A 510 20.91 21.28 -3.84
CA SER A 510 20.22 20.96 -5.08
C SER A 510 20.59 19.57 -5.57
N ILE A 511 19.72 18.97 -6.38
CA ILE A 511 19.98 17.72 -7.07
C ILE A 511 19.96 18.02 -8.56
N GLU A 512 20.94 17.52 -9.31
CA GLU A 512 20.95 17.62 -10.78
C GLU A 512 20.27 16.40 -11.40
N ASP A 513 19.55 16.60 -12.50
CA ASP A 513 18.96 15.51 -13.28
C ASP A 513 20.01 14.47 -13.65
N GLY A 514 19.59 13.20 -13.62
CA GLY A 514 20.47 12.08 -13.89
C GLY A 514 19.89 11.06 -14.85
N THR A 515 20.72 10.10 -15.24
CA THR A 515 20.29 9.01 -16.10
C THR A 515 20.97 7.69 -15.73
N GLY A 516 20.29 6.58 -15.97
CA GLY A 516 20.86 5.25 -15.84
C GLY A 516 20.23 4.26 -16.83
N LEU A 517 20.78 3.07 -16.87
CA LEU A 517 20.22 1.96 -17.66
C LEU A 517 19.44 1.04 -16.73
N ALA A 518 18.35 0.49 -17.19
CA ALA A 518 17.61 -0.55 -16.50
C ALA A 518 18.54 -1.67 -16.06
N TYR A 519 18.39 -2.10 -14.77
CA TYR A 519 19.23 -3.13 -14.13
C TYR A 519 20.74 -2.83 -14.15
N ASN A 520 21.12 -1.55 -14.10
CA ASN A 520 22.50 -1.13 -14.08
C ASN A 520 22.67 0.10 -13.19
N GLN A 521 23.89 0.52 -12.99
CA GLN A 521 24.17 1.75 -12.26
C GLN A 521 23.94 2.99 -13.13
N GLY A 522 23.55 4.06 -12.46
CA GLY A 522 23.53 5.43 -12.98
C GLY A 522 23.97 6.37 -11.88
N SER A 523 23.92 7.67 -12.11
CA SER A 523 24.29 8.65 -11.09
C SER A 523 23.49 9.94 -11.18
N ILE A 524 23.43 10.64 -10.04
CA ILE A 524 22.99 12.03 -9.90
C ILE A 524 24.07 12.82 -9.17
N PHE A 525 24.06 14.14 -9.35
CA PHE A 525 24.96 15.03 -8.61
C PHE A 525 24.16 15.83 -7.59
N LEU A 526 24.67 15.85 -6.36
CA LEU A 526 24.22 16.78 -5.33
C LEU A 526 25.07 18.04 -5.40
N GLY A 527 24.43 19.18 -5.59
CA GLY A 527 25.03 20.50 -5.56
C GLY A 527 24.80 21.19 -4.21
N MET A 528 25.70 22.11 -3.88
CA MET A 528 25.52 22.98 -2.71
C MET A 528 26.08 24.36 -2.98
N GLU A 529 25.35 25.38 -2.52
CA GLU A 529 25.83 26.76 -2.43
C GLU A 529 25.94 27.11 -0.95
N ASN A 530 27.16 27.29 -0.42
CA ASN A 530 27.46 27.54 0.97
C ASN A 530 28.54 28.64 1.12
N GLU A 531 28.28 29.56 2.03
CA GLU A 531 29.22 30.66 2.32
C GLU A 531 30.33 30.27 3.27
N MET A 532 30.13 29.20 4.05
CA MET A 532 31.07 28.66 5.02
C MET A 532 31.42 27.20 4.74
N ASP A 533 32.60 26.78 5.14
CA ASP A 533 32.99 25.36 5.07
C ASP A 533 32.10 24.49 5.94
N ILE A 534 31.84 23.25 5.50
CA ILE A 534 30.99 22.27 6.19
C ILE A 534 31.89 21.10 6.64
N SER A 535 31.74 20.69 7.89
CA SER A 535 32.51 19.61 8.52
C SER A 535 31.67 18.38 8.92
N GLU A 536 30.38 18.48 8.85
CA GLU A 536 29.44 17.35 9.01
C GLU A 536 28.33 17.51 7.98
N LEU A 537 27.94 16.42 7.31
CA LEU A 537 26.82 16.40 6.38
C LEU A 537 26.13 15.02 6.46
N THR A 538 24.82 15.08 6.70
CA THR A 538 23.93 13.92 6.62
C THR A 538 22.75 14.32 5.75
N PHE A 539 22.34 13.45 4.85
CA PHE A 539 21.16 13.67 4.00
C PHE A 539 20.40 12.38 3.72
N GLU A 540 19.13 12.50 3.47
CA GLU A 540 18.27 11.42 3.04
C GLU A 540 17.60 11.80 1.73
N LEU A 541 17.51 10.82 0.80
CA LEU A 541 16.86 11.00 -0.48
C LEU A 541 15.65 10.09 -0.59
N SER A 542 14.57 10.57 -1.18
CA SER A 542 13.46 9.72 -1.60
C SER A 542 13.37 9.61 -3.12
N PHE A 543 12.83 8.48 -3.55
CA PHE A 543 12.69 8.13 -4.96
C PHE A 543 11.24 7.73 -5.25
N SER A 544 10.58 8.46 -6.14
CA SER A 544 9.20 8.16 -6.53
C SER A 544 9.08 7.94 -8.05
N PRO A 545 8.76 6.71 -8.50
CA PRO A 545 8.61 5.46 -7.75
C PRO A 545 9.94 4.91 -7.20
N SER A 546 9.90 4.09 -6.14
CA SER A 546 11.06 3.55 -5.42
C SER A 546 11.75 2.40 -6.15
N TYR A 547 12.23 2.65 -7.36
CA TYR A 547 12.93 1.66 -8.19
C TYR A 547 14.46 1.82 -8.17
N VAL A 548 14.98 2.65 -7.28
CA VAL A 548 16.39 3.04 -7.25
C VAL A 548 16.93 2.85 -5.84
N GLU A 549 18.17 2.39 -5.72
CA GLU A 549 18.88 2.20 -4.46
C GLU A 549 20.21 2.94 -4.52
N ILE A 550 20.60 3.63 -3.44
CA ILE A 550 21.93 4.24 -3.31
C ILE A 550 22.97 3.16 -3.06
N THR A 551 23.96 3.04 -3.94
CA THR A 551 25.02 2.01 -3.81
C THR A 551 26.36 2.57 -3.36
N SER A 552 26.68 3.80 -3.72
CA SER A 552 27.91 4.46 -3.27
C SER A 552 27.89 5.96 -3.47
N ILE A 553 28.74 6.68 -2.76
CA ILE A 553 28.91 8.12 -2.80
C ILE A 553 30.35 8.42 -3.23
N ILE A 554 30.51 9.31 -4.21
CA ILE A 554 31.80 9.72 -4.73
C ILE A 554 32.00 11.22 -4.46
N PRO A 555 33.10 11.66 -3.83
CA PRO A 555 33.36 13.07 -3.63
C PRO A 555 33.71 13.79 -4.95
N THR A 556 33.29 15.06 -5.08
CA THR A 556 33.74 15.95 -6.14
C THR A 556 34.99 16.72 -5.72
N GLU A 557 35.43 17.68 -6.55
CA GLU A 557 36.62 18.51 -6.22
C GLU A 557 36.45 19.36 -4.95
N ARG A 558 35.20 19.66 -4.56
CA ARG A 558 34.90 20.49 -3.38
C ARG A 558 34.81 19.70 -2.09
N THR A 559 34.77 18.39 -2.16
CA THR A 559 34.44 17.52 -1.01
C THR A 559 35.53 16.48 -0.78
N VAL A 560 35.91 16.30 0.48
CA VAL A 560 36.76 15.20 0.93
C VAL A 560 36.10 14.55 2.14
N PHE A 561 36.08 13.23 2.21
CA PHE A 561 35.61 12.46 3.37
C PHE A 561 36.33 11.12 3.45
N ASP A 562 36.33 10.48 4.64
CA ASP A 562 36.98 9.19 4.84
C ASP A 562 36.12 8.04 4.27
N SER A 563 34.82 8.07 4.52
CA SER A 563 33.84 7.08 4.04
C SER A 563 32.41 7.65 4.15
N ALA A 564 31.46 6.98 3.53
CA ALA A 564 30.02 7.25 3.70
C ALA A 564 29.35 6.03 4.33
N ILE A 565 28.46 6.23 5.28
CA ILE A 565 27.52 5.23 5.80
C ILE A 565 26.23 5.43 5.04
N ILE A 566 25.72 4.35 4.45
CA ILE A 566 24.45 4.35 3.69
C ILE A 566 23.55 3.33 4.37
N GLU A 567 22.45 3.79 4.94
CA GLU A 567 21.43 2.97 5.58
C GLU A 567 20.10 3.29 4.87
N ASP A 568 19.63 2.37 4.02
CA ASP A 568 18.57 2.60 3.06
C ASP A 568 18.90 3.82 2.17
N ASN A 569 18.22 4.95 2.32
CA ASN A 569 18.46 6.17 1.56
C ASN A 569 19.10 7.29 2.40
N LEU A 570 19.36 7.03 3.67
CA LEU A 570 20.06 7.94 4.58
C LEU A 570 21.57 7.81 4.39
N VAL A 571 22.23 8.93 4.13
CA VAL A 571 23.68 9.00 3.91
C VAL A 571 24.33 9.91 4.93
N THR A 572 25.28 9.36 5.71
CA THR A 572 26.11 10.13 6.63
C THR A 572 27.56 10.09 6.17
N LEU A 573 28.15 11.24 5.94
CA LEU A 573 29.57 11.35 5.60
C LEU A 573 30.43 11.31 6.86
N ILE A 574 31.49 10.54 6.83
CA ILE A 574 32.43 10.42 7.95
C ILE A 574 33.63 11.34 7.72
N ASN A 575 33.85 12.28 8.64
CA ASN A 575 34.86 13.32 8.58
C ASN A 575 34.85 14.12 7.27
N PRO A 576 33.69 14.64 6.83
CA PRO A 576 33.66 15.42 5.61
C PRO A 576 34.31 16.79 5.80
N TYR A 577 34.88 17.30 4.72
CA TYR A 577 35.21 18.70 4.57
C TYR A 577 34.69 19.14 3.20
N ILE A 578 33.72 20.03 3.20
CA ILE A 578 33.14 20.63 1.99
C ILE A 578 33.54 22.11 1.99
N SER A 579 34.33 22.51 1.01
CA SER A 579 34.78 23.88 0.93
C SER A 579 33.62 24.83 0.54
N ASN A 580 33.62 26.03 1.05
CA ASN A 580 32.67 27.07 0.67
C ASN A 580 32.66 27.31 -0.86
N GLY A 581 31.50 27.69 -1.40
CA GLY A 581 31.34 27.95 -2.82
C GLY A 581 30.02 27.41 -3.37
N SER A 582 29.92 27.30 -4.70
CA SER A 582 28.74 26.84 -5.42
C SER A 582 29.11 25.70 -6.38
N GLY A 583 28.22 24.75 -6.58
CA GLY A 583 28.29 23.64 -7.54
C GLY A 583 28.33 22.26 -6.89
N PRO A 584 28.56 21.18 -7.66
CA PRO A 584 28.47 19.82 -7.21
C PRO A 584 29.42 19.51 -6.04
N ILE A 585 28.90 18.82 -5.03
CA ILE A 585 29.67 18.35 -3.87
C ILE A 585 29.83 16.83 -3.87
N LEU A 586 28.84 16.07 -4.35
CA LEU A 586 28.84 14.61 -4.35
C LEU A 586 28.26 14.09 -5.67
N GLU A 587 28.76 12.94 -6.12
CA GLU A 587 28.12 12.08 -7.09
C GLU A 587 27.52 10.88 -6.34
N VAL A 588 26.22 10.69 -6.43
CA VAL A 588 25.47 9.57 -5.83
C VAL A 588 25.27 8.51 -6.88
N ILE A 589 25.83 7.33 -6.66
CA ILE A 589 25.69 6.18 -7.56
C ILE A 589 24.45 5.39 -7.17
N LEU A 590 23.56 5.22 -8.12
CA LEU A 590 22.26 4.56 -7.98
C LEU A 590 22.27 3.23 -8.72
N PHE A 591 21.59 2.22 -8.19
CA PHE A 591 21.29 0.98 -8.89
C PHE A 591 19.80 0.94 -9.24
N ASN A 592 19.47 0.59 -10.49
CA ASN A 592 18.13 0.67 -11.03
C ASN A 592 17.44 -0.70 -11.02
N ASN A 593 16.42 -0.88 -10.20
CA ASN A 593 15.67 -2.13 -10.00
C ASN A 593 14.42 -2.23 -10.90
N VAL A 594 14.45 -1.68 -12.10
CA VAL A 594 13.32 -1.68 -13.03
C VAL A 594 13.78 -1.98 -14.46
N GLY A 595 12.94 -2.69 -15.23
CA GLY A 595 13.24 -3.13 -16.59
C GLY A 595 12.70 -2.25 -17.72
N VAL A 596 11.85 -1.27 -17.39
CA VAL A 596 11.16 -0.40 -18.36
C VAL A 596 11.70 1.02 -18.28
N GLU A 597 11.43 1.80 -19.34
CA GLU A 597 11.68 3.23 -19.32
C GLU A 597 10.86 3.87 -18.20
N THR A 598 11.55 4.55 -17.30
CA THR A 598 10.92 5.10 -16.08
C THR A 598 11.54 6.44 -15.75
N GLU A 599 10.70 7.41 -15.44
CA GLU A 599 11.09 8.64 -14.78
C GLU A 599 10.94 8.45 -13.28
N VAL A 600 11.96 8.80 -12.53
CA VAL A 600 11.97 8.78 -11.07
C VAL A 600 12.21 10.20 -10.58
N ILE A 601 11.31 10.69 -9.76
CA ILE A 601 11.49 11.95 -9.05
C ILE A 601 12.38 11.70 -7.85
N VAL A 602 13.40 12.53 -7.68
CA VAL A 602 14.36 12.45 -6.57
C VAL A 602 14.23 13.69 -5.71
N ASN A 603 13.95 13.51 -4.43
CA ASN A 603 13.85 14.58 -3.46
C ASN A 603 14.83 14.40 -2.32
N PHE A 604 15.17 15.50 -1.64
CA PHE A 604 15.72 15.44 -0.30
C PHE A 604 14.57 15.32 0.70
N ASP A 605 14.60 14.29 1.51
CA ASP A 605 13.73 14.19 2.69
C ASP A 605 14.40 14.85 3.90
N MET A 606 15.73 14.85 3.92
CA MET A 606 16.53 15.52 4.95
C MET A 606 17.88 15.95 4.40
N CYS A 607 18.37 17.12 4.83
CA CYS A 607 19.73 17.54 4.59
C CYS A 607 20.22 18.42 5.75
N VAL A 608 21.18 17.94 6.52
CA VAL A 608 21.70 18.58 7.73
C VAL A 608 23.22 18.72 7.65
N GLY A 609 23.71 19.88 7.94
CA GLY A 609 25.13 20.17 7.94
C GLY A 609 25.58 21.03 9.13
N PHE A 610 26.86 20.91 9.50
CA PHE A 610 27.47 21.72 10.54
C PHE A 610 28.78 22.36 10.05
N THR A 611 29.02 23.57 10.53
CA THR A 611 30.30 24.25 10.30
C THR A 611 31.41 23.58 11.13
N PRO A 612 32.72 23.84 10.84
CA PRO A 612 33.83 23.37 11.65
C PRO A 612 33.81 23.80 13.13
N ASN A 613 32.99 24.78 13.46
CA ASN A 613 32.77 25.26 14.84
C ASN A 613 31.58 24.56 15.53
N GLY A 614 30.95 23.59 14.85
CA GLY A 614 29.79 22.85 15.37
C GLY A 614 28.49 23.64 15.33
N GLN A 615 28.40 24.72 14.56
CA GLN A 615 27.16 25.45 14.36
C GLN A 615 26.37 24.82 13.21
N GLU A 616 25.10 24.53 13.44
CA GLU A 616 24.19 23.98 12.45
C GLU A 616 23.96 25.00 11.32
N ILE A 617 23.83 24.49 10.10
CA ILE A 617 23.61 25.26 8.88
C ILE A 617 22.16 25.02 8.45
N GLY A 618 21.40 26.10 8.31
CA GLY A 618 20.10 26.05 7.66
C GLY A 618 20.27 25.78 6.16
N ILE A 619 19.88 24.59 5.73
CA ILE A 619 20.01 24.17 4.33
C ILE A 619 18.65 24.28 3.65
N ASN A 620 18.53 25.25 2.75
CA ASN A 620 17.38 25.41 1.88
C ASN A 620 17.48 24.40 0.74
N ILE A 621 16.50 23.50 0.62
CA ILE A 621 16.41 22.54 -0.46
C ILE A 621 15.79 23.24 -1.66
N LEU A 622 16.55 23.24 -2.76
CA LEU A 622 16.08 23.75 -4.03
C LEU A 622 15.38 22.63 -4.80
N ASP A 623 14.67 22.70 -5.68
CA ASP A 623 13.91 21.81 -6.58
C ASP A 623 14.21 20.30 -6.49
N GLU A 624 13.21 19.48 -6.80
CA GLU A 624 13.32 18.05 -7.10
C GLU A 624 14.08 17.84 -8.43
N ALA A 625 14.68 16.66 -8.60
CA ALA A 625 15.36 16.26 -9.83
C ALA A 625 14.66 15.10 -10.53
N ASN A 626 14.83 15.01 -11.84
CA ASN A 626 14.37 13.88 -12.62
C ASN A 626 15.52 12.91 -12.90
N TYR A 627 15.32 11.66 -12.57
CA TYR A 627 16.25 10.59 -12.90
C TYR A 627 15.62 9.65 -13.93
N HIS A 628 16.17 9.65 -15.15
CA HIS A 628 15.64 8.90 -16.27
C HIS A 628 16.31 7.53 -16.41
N ILE A 629 15.56 6.46 -16.21
CA ILE A 629 16.01 5.09 -16.43
C ILE A 629 15.68 4.68 -17.86
N GLN A 630 16.71 4.44 -18.65
CA GLN A 630 16.59 3.97 -20.02
C GLN A 630 16.38 2.44 -20.05
N PRO A 631 15.44 1.93 -20.85
CA PRO A 631 15.17 0.51 -20.92
C PRO A 631 16.29 -0.24 -21.62
N SER A 632 16.46 -1.52 -21.27
CA SER A 632 17.34 -2.43 -22.02
C SER A 632 16.53 -3.47 -22.79
N THR A 633 17.02 -3.84 -23.98
CA THR A 633 16.30 -4.67 -24.93
C THR A 633 16.52 -6.17 -24.65
N GLN A 634 15.44 -6.94 -24.62
CA GLN A 634 15.44 -8.39 -24.52
C GLN A 634 15.49 -9.02 -25.92
N PHE A 635 16.16 -10.16 -26.09
CA PHE A 635 16.29 -10.83 -27.39
C PHE A 635 15.75 -12.25 -27.34
N PHE A 636 14.69 -12.48 -28.08
CA PHE A 636 14.20 -13.85 -28.34
C PHE A 636 14.92 -14.45 -29.52
N ASN A 637 15.12 -15.77 -29.50
CA ASN A 637 15.71 -16.51 -30.59
C ASN A 637 15.06 -17.90 -30.72
N ILE A 638 14.99 -18.40 -31.94
CA ILE A 638 14.56 -19.78 -32.24
C ILE A 638 15.76 -20.51 -32.80
N GLN A 639 16.17 -21.61 -32.16
CA GLN A 639 17.22 -22.48 -32.72
C GLN A 639 16.68 -23.25 -33.90
N ASN A 640 17.50 -23.32 -34.99
CA ASN A 640 17.16 -24.11 -36.18
C ASN A 640 16.98 -25.58 -35.84
N GLY A 641 15.97 -26.18 -36.40
CA GLY A 641 15.62 -27.59 -36.23
C GLY A 641 15.56 -28.33 -37.55
N SER A 642 15.29 -29.62 -37.47
CA SER A 642 14.99 -30.46 -38.64
C SER A 642 13.76 -31.33 -38.38
N GLY A 643 13.09 -31.77 -39.44
CA GLY A 643 11.89 -32.56 -39.31
C GLY A 643 11.77 -33.62 -40.40
N SER A 644 10.82 -34.52 -40.21
CA SER A 644 10.55 -35.64 -41.15
C SER A 644 9.09 -35.58 -41.62
N ILE A 645 8.82 -35.72 -42.88
CA ILE A 645 7.44 -35.81 -43.41
C ILE A 645 6.72 -37.00 -42.76
N ASN A 646 5.49 -36.80 -42.34
CA ASN A 646 4.70 -37.75 -41.54
C ASN A 646 5.32 -38.10 -40.17
N GLY A 647 6.21 -37.26 -39.68
CA GLY A 647 6.89 -37.38 -38.39
C GLY A 647 6.93 -36.07 -37.64
N GLY A 648 7.84 -36.00 -36.71
CA GLY A 648 7.99 -34.80 -35.84
C GLY A 648 9.07 -33.83 -36.32
N ALA A 649 8.97 -32.62 -35.86
CA ALA A 649 10.02 -31.61 -35.89
C ALA A 649 10.05 -30.90 -34.52
N SER A 650 11.19 -30.39 -34.11
CA SER A 650 11.28 -29.59 -32.88
C SER A 650 12.17 -28.37 -33.05
N CYS A 651 11.88 -27.35 -32.26
CA CYS A 651 12.73 -26.19 -32.16
C CYS A 651 12.78 -25.69 -30.70
N THR A 652 13.89 -25.09 -30.35
CA THR A 652 14.06 -24.48 -28.99
C THR A 652 13.86 -23.00 -29.08
N ILE A 653 13.05 -22.47 -28.16
CA ILE A 653 12.85 -21.05 -27.94
C ILE A 653 13.78 -20.61 -26.81
N SER A 654 14.59 -19.61 -27.07
CA SER A 654 15.51 -19.04 -26.09
C SER A 654 15.33 -17.52 -25.93
N LEU A 655 15.73 -17.04 -24.78
CA LEU A 655 15.70 -15.63 -24.40
C LEU A 655 17.06 -15.23 -23.87
N VAL A 656 17.55 -14.06 -24.29
CA VAL A 656 18.63 -13.37 -23.62
C VAL A 656 18.01 -12.14 -22.98
N ASN A 657 17.84 -12.19 -21.67
CA ASN A 657 17.24 -11.10 -20.90
C ASN A 657 18.31 -10.31 -20.15
N THR A 658 18.10 -9.01 -20.11
CA THR A 658 18.94 -8.04 -19.38
C THR A 658 18.27 -7.56 -18.12
N VAL A 659 17.03 -7.97 -17.88
CA VAL A 659 16.25 -7.72 -16.66
C VAL A 659 15.60 -9.04 -16.22
N PRO A 660 15.36 -9.29 -14.94
CA PRO A 660 14.64 -10.47 -14.46
C PRO A 660 13.20 -10.48 -15.00
N ILE A 661 12.80 -11.59 -15.60
CA ILE A 661 11.48 -11.74 -16.23
C ILE A 661 10.61 -12.68 -15.40
N ALA A 662 9.44 -12.22 -14.99
CA ALA A 662 8.45 -13.02 -14.27
C ALA A 662 7.38 -13.64 -15.18
N MET A 663 7.08 -13.00 -16.30
CA MET A 663 6.07 -13.47 -17.25
C MET A 663 6.42 -13.10 -18.67
N THR A 664 6.17 -14.02 -19.61
CA THR A 664 6.13 -13.68 -21.04
C THR A 664 5.05 -14.48 -21.75
N VAL A 665 4.42 -13.84 -22.74
CA VAL A 665 3.47 -14.47 -23.67
C VAL A 665 4.02 -14.33 -25.08
N ILE A 666 4.28 -15.47 -25.71
CA ILE A 666 4.94 -15.55 -27.03
C ILE A 666 4.02 -16.29 -27.98
N GLN A 667 3.76 -15.72 -29.15
CA GLN A 667 3.14 -16.43 -30.26
C GLN A 667 4.22 -16.92 -31.23
N ILE A 668 4.19 -18.19 -31.59
CA ILE A 668 5.12 -18.82 -32.51
C ILE A 668 4.35 -19.20 -33.76
N THR A 669 4.80 -18.72 -34.92
CA THR A 669 4.11 -18.94 -36.21
C THR A 669 5.03 -19.54 -37.23
N PRO A 670 4.70 -20.74 -37.79
CA PRO A 670 5.41 -21.34 -38.92
C PRO A 670 4.96 -20.74 -40.25
N THR A 671 5.91 -20.56 -41.18
CA THR A 671 5.64 -20.08 -42.53
C THR A 671 6.51 -20.84 -43.54
N PRO A 672 5.97 -21.64 -44.47
CA PRO A 672 4.54 -21.96 -44.64
C PRO A 672 3.98 -22.80 -43.50
N ASN A 673 2.65 -22.86 -43.40
CA ASN A 673 1.89 -23.56 -42.32
C ASN A 673 1.97 -25.09 -42.46
N LEU A 674 3.19 -25.65 -42.40
CA LEU A 674 3.46 -27.07 -42.55
C LEU A 674 3.88 -27.75 -41.22
N LEU A 675 3.96 -27.01 -40.14
CA LEU A 675 4.23 -27.51 -38.80
C LEU A 675 3.00 -27.30 -37.93
N ILE A 676 2.49 -28.35 -37.31
CA ILE A 676 1.32 -28.35 -36.44
C ILE A 676 1.81 -28.65 -35.01
N PRO A 677 1.67 -27.71 -34.05
CA PRO A 677 2.05 -27.97 -32.65
C PRO A 677 1.27 -29.16 -32.11
N SER A 678 1.96 -30.18 -31.61
CA SER A 678 1.30 -31.42 -31.16
C SER A 678 2.19 -32.20 -30.19
N ASP A 679 1.53 -32.93 -29.29
CA ASP A 679 2.15 -34.00 -28.53
C ASP A 679 2.46 -35.18 -29.44
N GLU A 680 3.45 -36.00 -29.10
CA GLU A 680 3.63 -37.29 -29.77
C GLU A 680 2.39 -38.16 -29.54
N PRO A 681 1.82 -38.80 -30.61
CA PRO A 681 0.66 -39.64 -30.46
C PRO A 681 0.96 -40.88 -29.62
N PHE A 682 0.04 -41.25 -28.73
CA PHE A 682 0.13 -42.44 -27.89
C PHE A 682 -1.18 -43.22 -27.90
N GLU A 683 -1.11 -44.48 -27.49
CA GLU A 683 -2.28 -45.33 -27.30
C GLU A 683 -2.73 -45.25 -25.83
N ASP A 684 -3.77 -44.49 -25.58
CA ASP A 684 -4.36 -44.32 -24.23
C ASP A 684 -5.04 -45.64 -23.80
N LEU A 685 -4.30 -46.45 -23.07
CA LEU A 685 -4.77 -47.80 -22.66
C LEU A 685 -5.75 -47.73 -21.48
N ASN A 686 -5.78 -46.65 -20.72
CA ASN A 686 -6.61 -46.52 -19.53
C ASN A 686 -7.74 -45.51 -19.71
N GLY A 687 -7.78 -44.77 -20.80
CA GLY A 687 -8.85 -43.83 -21.14
C GLY A 687 -8.85 -42.53 -20.33
N ASN A 688 -7.71 -42.12 -19.77
CA ASN A 688 -7.58 -40.90 -18.97
C ASN A 688 -7.25 -39.66 -19.81
N GLY A 689 -6.90 -39.79 -21.06
CA GLY A 689 -6.58 -38.72 -21.99
C GLY A 689 -5.19 -38.11 -21.82
N THR A 690 -4.31 -38.73 -21.01
CA THR A 690 -2.93 -38.32 -20.78
C THR A 690 -1.98 -39.49 -20.92
N TYR A 691 -0.75 -39.25 -21.40
CA TYR A 691 0.25 -40.29 -21.51
C TYR A 691 0.71 -40.80 -20.13
N ASP A 692 0.63 -42.11 -19.92
CA ASP A 692 1.18 -42.80 -18.78
C ASP A 692 2.40 -43.65 -19.13
N ILE A 693 3.35 -43.77 -18.22
CA ILE A 693 4.57 -44.55 -18.40
C ILE A 693 4.20 -45.98 -18.76
N ASN A 694 4.67 -46.48 -19.90
CA ASN A 694 4.46 -47.78 -20.58
C ASN A 694 3.27 -47.81 -21.55
N GLU A 695 2.59 -46.74 -21.83
CA GLU A 695 1.68 -46.69 -23.00
C GLU A 695 2.46 -46.61 -24.28
N PRO A 696 2.03 -47.30 -25.33
CA PRO A 696 2.70 -47.22 -26.63
C PRO A 696 2.56 -45.82 -27.24
N PHE A 697 3.63 -45.27 -27.82
CA PHE A 697 3.60 -43.99 -28.51
C PHE A 697 4.38 -44.03 -29.83
N ILE A 698 4.17 -43.03 -30.66
CA ILE A 698 4.91 -42.86 -31.91
C ILE A 698 6.04 -41.86 -31.66
N ASP A 699 7.28 -42.34 -31.57
CA ASP A 699 8.47 -41.53 -31.35
C ASP A 699 8.83 -40.74 -32.61
N TRP A 700 8.36 -39.52 -32.76
CA TRP A 700 8.60 -38.70 -33.93
C TRP A 700 9.99 -38.06 -33.95
N ASN A 701 10.50 -37.74 -32.79
CA ASN A 701 11.76 -37.02 -32.64
C ASN A 701 12.95 -37.98 -32.40
N ASN A 702 12.68 -39.28 -32.36
CA ASN A 702 13.67 -40.37 -32.22
C ASN A 702 14.49 -40.27 -30.92
N ASN A 703 13.88 -39.80 -29.84
CA ASN A 703 14.51 -39.68 -28.54
C ASN A 703 14.25 -40.89 -27.62
N SER A 704 13.40 -41.80 -28.04
CA SER A 704 12.96 -43.01 -27.31
C SER A 704 12.16 -42.71 -26.03
N GLN A 705 11.56 -41.52 -25.95
CA GLN A 705 10.68 -41.08 -24.87
C GLN A 705 9.48 -40.35 -25.48
N TRP A 706 8.33 -40.48 -24.85
CA TRP A 706 7.18 -39.69 -25.27
C TRP A 706 7.45 -38.20 -24.99
N SER A 707 7.18 -37.34 -25.93
CA SER A 707 7.43 -35.92 -25.87
C SER A 707 6.13 -35.13 -25.94
N PRO A 708 5.83 -34.31 -24.94
CA PRO A 708 4.71 -33.35 -24.99
C PRO A 708 5.00 -32.26 -26.03
N MET A 709 3.95 -31.55 -26.42
CA MET A 709 4.04 -30.41 -27.33
C MET A 709 5.03 -29.34 -26.85
N ILE A 710 5.11 -29.12 -25.53
CA ILE A 710 6.06 -28.21 -24.89
C ILE A 710 6.88 -28.95 -23.86
N GLU A 711 8.19 -28.86 -23.97
CA GLU A 711 9.15 -29.37 -22.98
C GLU A 711 9.94 -28.19 -22.37
N PRO A 712 9.73 -27.86 -21.08
CA PRO A 712 10.59 -26.89 -20.37
C PRO A 712 12.05 -27.31 -20.37
N ILE A 713 13.01 -26.36 -20.51
CA ILE A 713 14.44 -26.64 -20.50
C ILE A 713 15.12 -26.02 -19.29
N ASP A 714 15.24 -24.70 -19.24
CA ASP A 714 15.87 -23.99 -18.13
C ASP A 714 14.83 -23.50 -17.09
N LEU A 715 13.57 -23.90 -17.24
CA LEU A 715 12.45 -23.56 -16.34
C LEU A 715 12.13 -24.79 -15.46
N ASP A 716 12.05 -24.58 -14.16
CA ASP A 716 11.72 -25.63 -13.18
C ASP A 716 10.20 -25.84 -13.05
N GLU A 717 9.77 -26.76 -12.17
CA GLU A 717 8.38 -27.14 -11.95
C GLU A 717 7.50 -26.01 -11.37
N ASN A 718 8.09 -24.89 -10.90
CA ASN A 718 7.35 -23.76 -10.38
C ASN A 718 6.88 -22.80 -11.48
N TRP A 719 7.35 -22.97 -12.71
CA TRP A 719 6.89 -22.20 -13.84
C TRP A 719 5.57 -22.76 -14.39
N SER A 720 4.59 -21.90 -14.53
CA SER A 720 3.29 -22.23 -15.11
C SER A 720 3.28 -21.98 -16.60
N PHE A 721 2.68 -22.89 -17.36
CA PHE A 721 2.51 -22.82 -18.81
C PHE A 721 1.04 -22.71 -19.18
N GLU A 722 0.67 -21.70 -19.96
CA GLU A 722 -0.65 -21.58 -20.59
C GLU A 722 -0.50 -21.67 -22.11
N LEU A 723 -1.25 -22.56 -22.74
CA LEU A 723 -1.13 -22.88 -24.15
C LEU A 723 -2.42 -22.59 -24.90
N SER A 724 -2.30 -21.99 -26.10
CA SER A 724 -3.40 -21.81 -27.03
C SER A 724 -2.93 -22.01 -28.47
N ILE A 725 -3.65 -22.83 -29.21
CA ILE A 725 -3.35 -23.12 -30.61
C ILE A 725 -4.44 -22.47 -31.47
N HIS A 726 -4.02 -21.73 -32.47
CA HIS A 726 -4.89 -21.19 -33.51
C HIS A 726 -4.33 -21.54 -34.89
N GLU A 727 -5.01 -22.43 -35.59
CA GLU A 727 -4.51 -23.07 -36.85
C GLU A 727 -3.16 -23.76 -36.62
N THR A 728 -2.06 -23.18 -37.09
CA THR A 728 -0.68 -23.68 -36.92
C THR A 728 0.15 -22.79 -35.99
N SER A 729 -0.39 -21.67 -35.55
CA SER A 729 0.29 -20.79 -34.60
C SER A 729 0.04 -21.26 -33.15
N LEU A 730 1.09 -21.25 -32.35
CA LEU A 730 1.07 -21.63 -30.95
C LEU A 730 1.34 -20.38 -30.09
N THR A 731 0.46 -20.08 -29.15
CA THR A 731 0.72 -19.07 -28.13
C THR A 731 1.07 -19.76 -26.82
N VAL A 732 2.20 -19.39 -26.25
CA VAL A 732 2.72 -19.92 -24.99
C VAL A 732 2.86 -18.76 -23.99
N GLY A 733 2.12 -18.83 -22.90
CA GLY A 733 2.31 -18.00 -21.72
C GLY A 733 3.15 -18.76 -20.70
N ILE A 734 4.21 -18.16 -20.19
CA ILE A 734 5.01 -18.69 -19.08
C ILE A 734 5.07 -17.67 -17.96
N THR A 735 4.90 -18.11 -16.72
CA THR A 735 4.89 -17.22 -15.57
C THR A 735 5.40 -17.88 -14.29
N ASN A 736 6.18 -17.11 -13.52
CA ASN A 736 6.53 -17.43 -12.14
C ASN A 736 6.80 -16.10 -11.40
N TRP A 737 5.90 -15.74 -10.47
CA TRP A 737 6.02 -14.50 -9.68
C TRP A 737 6.86 -14.67 -8.42
N ASP A 738 7.05 -15.90 -7.96
CA ASP A 738 7.84 -16.17 -6.76
C ASP A 738 9.34 -16.20 -7.06
N GLN A 739 9.70 -16.51 -8.31
CA GLN A 739 11.09 -16.58 -8.76
C GLN A 739 11.20 -16.21 -10.24
N ALA A 740 11.51 -14.95 -10.53
CA ALA A 740 11.74 -14.47 -11.86
C ALA A 740 12.97 -15.14 -12.53
N LEU A 741 12.96 -15.21 -13.86
CA LEU A 741 14.09 -15.65 -14.66
C LEU A 741 15.24 -14.65 -14.49
N GLU A 742 16.38 -15.09 -13.98
CA GLU A 742 17.55 -14.23 -13.76
C GLU A 742 18.11 -13.67 -15.08
N VAL A 743 18.87 -12.58 -14.98
CA VAL A 743 19.53 -11.97 -16.14
C VAL A 743 20.50 -12.92 -16.80
N GLY A 744 20.38 -13.12 -18.12
CA GLY A 744 21.29 -13.98 -18.89
C GLY A 744 20.64 -14.70 -20.07
N PRO A 745 21.38 -15.62 -20.69
CA PRO A 745 20.86 -16.48 -21.75
C PRO A 745 20.13 -17.70 -21.16
N HIS A 746 18.90 -17.94 -21.61
CA HIS A 746 18.08 -19.09 -21.20
C HIS A 746 17.47 -19.80 -22.40
N ASN A 747 17.47 -21.12 -22.36
CA ASN A 747 16.62 -21.91 -23.25
C ASN A 747 15.30 -22.15 -22.51
N LEU A 748 14.26 -21.48 -22.92
CA LEU A 748 13.00 -21.52 -22.20
C LEU A 748 12.31 -22.88 -22.32
N PHE A 749 12.04 -23.28 -23.54
CA PHE A 749 11.35 -24.53 -23.80
C PHE A 749 11.59 -25.00 -25.25
N GLN A 750 11.38 -26.29 -25.49
CA GLN A 750 11.30 -26.89 -26.81
C GLN A 750 9.84 -27.00 -27.24
N VAL A 751 9.54 -26.67 -28.49
CA VAL A 751 8.23 -26.90 -29.09
C VAL A 751 8.35 -28.10 -30.02
N ASN A 752 7.45 -29.08 -29.91
CA ASN A 752 7.33 -30.22 -30.77
C ASN A 752 6.16 -30.02 -31.74
N TYR A 753 6.38 -30.39 -32.99
CA TYR A 753 5.44 -30.25 -34.11
C TYR A 753 5.28 -31.56 -34.86
N PHE A 754 4.08 -31.77 -35.34
CA PHE A 754 3.84 -32.73 -36.45
C PHE A 754 4.10 -32.03 -37.76
N VAL A 755 4.82 -32.71 -38.69
CA VAL A 755 5.07 -32.20 -40.04
C VAL A 755 3.93 -32.63 -40.96
N ALA A 756 3.21 -31.66 -41.55
CA ALA A 756 2.05 -31.92 -42.40
C ALA A 756 2.40 -32.77 -43.64
N GLU A 757 1.45 -33.56 -44.12
CA GLU A 757 1.61 -34.45 -45.26
C GLU A 757 1.96 -33.72 -46.58
N GLU A 758 1.61 -32.45 -46.67
CA GLU A 758 1.87 -31.57 -47.80
C GLU A 758 3.33 -31.12 -47.91
N ALA A 759 4.12 -31.26 -46.84
CA ALA A 759 5.53 -30.90 -46.79
C ALA A 759 6.35 -31.75 -47.80
N GLN A 760 7.39 -31.17 -48.38
CA GLN A 760 8.29 -31.85 -49.32
C GLN A 760 9.71 -31.92 -48.72
N LEU A 761 10.50 -32.88 -49.18
CA LEU A 761 11.92 -32.90 -48.85
C LEU A 761 12.60 -31.60 -49.30
N ASP A 762 13.51 -31.13 -48.47
CA ASP A 762 14.23 -29.86 -48.63
C ASP A 762 13.36 -28.58 -48.39
N ASP A 763 12.10 -28.73 -47.97
CA ASP A 763 11.32 -27.58 -47.51
C ASP A 763 12.01 -26.92 -46.28
N ILE A 764 12.05 -25.60 -46.30
CA ILE A 764 12.53 -24.80 -45.20
C ILE A 764 11.35 -24.01 -44.67
N ILE A 765 10.96 -24.30 -43.43
CA ILE A 765 9.86 -23.61 -42.75
C ILE A 765 10.46 -22.60 -41.80
N THR A 766 10.12 -21.33 -41.98
CA THR A 766 10.54 -20.25 -41.07
C THR A 766 9.59 -20.22 -39.90
N LEU A 767 10.13 -20.25 -38.69
CA LEU A 767 9.42 -19.96 -37.44
C LEU A 767 9.75 -18.54 -37.02
N SER A 768 8.76 -17.80 -36.62
CA SER A 768 8.91 -16.45 -36.03
C SER A 768 8.21 -16.38 -34.71
N THR A 769 8.82 -15.64 -33.74
CA THR A 769 8.13 -15.27 -32.53
C THR A 769 7.46 -13.91 -32.70
N ASP A 770 6.30 -13.75 -32.09
CA ASP A 770 5.68 -12.47 -31.84
C ASP A 770 5.39 -12.39 -30.34
N VAL A 771 6.15 -11.57 -29.63
CA VAL A 771 5.99 -11.41 -28.17
C VAL A 771 4.78 -10.53 -27.93
N VAL A 772 3.76 -11.07 -27.29
CA VAL A 772 2.50 -10.40 -27.00
C VAL A 772 2.60 -9.62 -25.70
N LEU A 773 3.33 -10.17 -24.72
CA LEU A 773 3.51 -9.57 -23.41
C LEU A 773 4.83 -10.05 -22.80
N ILE A 774 5.52 -9.13 -22.12
CA ILE A 774 6.67 -9.44 -21.27
C ILE A 774 6.59 -8.55 -20.03
N LEU A 775 6.74 -9.15 -18.84
CA LEU A 775 6.72 -8.47 -17.55
C LEU A 775 8.00 -8.80 -16.78
N ASP A 776 8.57 -7.77 -16.16
CA ASP A 776 9.69 -7.96 -15.22
C ASP A 776 9.25 -8.59 -13.88
N ALA A 777 10.19 -8.76 -12.97
CA ALA A 777 9.95 -9.33 -11.63
C ALA A 777 8.97 -8.49 -10.77
N TRP A 778 8.72 -7.23 -11.10
CA TRP A 778 7.81 -6.32 -10.40
C TRP A 778 6.49 -6.12 -11.12
N GLY A 779 6.30 -6.79 -12.27
CA GLY A 779 5.07 -6.73 -13.03
C GLY A 779 4.99 -5.56 -14.02
N ASN A 780 6.08 -4.83 -14.26
CA ASN A 780 6.10 -3.76 -15.25
C ASN A 780 6.05 -4.32 -16.67
N ASN A 781 5.23 -3.73 -17.52
CA ASN A 781 5.16 -4.00 -18.95
C ASN A 781 5.85 -2.90 -19.77
N GLY A 782 5.97 -3.08 -21.06
CA GLY A 782 6.62 -2.08 -21.93
C GLY A 782 8.14 -2.29 -22.05
N ILE A 783 8.68 -3.41 -21.56
CA ILE A 783 10.07 -3.80 -21.72
C ILE A 783 10.36 -4.00 -23.22
N PRO A 784 11.36 -3.32 -23.79
CA PRO A 784 11.72 -3.50 -25.19
C PRO A 784 12.22 -4.92 -25.48
N PHE A 785 11.81 -5.47 -26.60
CA PHE A 785 12.24 -6.78 -27.05
C PHE A 785 12.44 -6.84 -28.57
N VAL A 786 13.23 -7.81 -29.00
CA VAL A 786 13.42 -8.17 -30.40
C VAL A 786 12.91 -9.59 -30.63
N ASN A 787 11.97 -9.73 -31.52
CA ASN A 787 11.44 -11.03 -31.93
C ASN A 787 12.50 -11.90 -32.61
N GLY A 788 12.47 -13.19 -32.27
CA GLY A 788 13.36 -14.18 -32.84
C GLY A 788 12.81 -14.86 -34.13
N SER A 789 13.70 -15.43 -34.89
CA SER A 789 13.33 -16.30 -35.99
C SER A 789 14.30 -17.47 -36.08
N GLY A 790 13.81 -18.59 -36.58
CA GLY A 790 14.59 -19.80 -36.85
C GLY A 790 14.00 -20.58 -38.02
N THR A 791 14.66 -21.61 -38.45
CA THR A 791 14.20 -22.47 -39.54
C THR A 791 14.14 -23.94 -39.13
N VAL A 792 13.15 -24.64 -39.65
CA VAL A 792 13.06 -26.09 -39.62
C VAL A 792 13.23 -26.59 -41.03
N SER A 793 14.25 -27.41 -41.27
CA SER A 793 14.46 -28.10 -42.57
C SER A 793 13.77 -29.47 -42.56
N ILE A 794 13.14 -29.82 -43.67
CA ILE A 794 12.51 -31.16 -43.84
C ILE A 794 13.50 -32.07 -44.55
N ASP A 795 14.20 -32.87 -43.75
CA ASP A 795 15.38 -33.61 -44.20
C ASP A 795 15.08 -35.09 -44.46
N ASN A 796 13.91 -35.62 -44.06
CA ASN A 796 13.60 -37.04 -44.15
C ASN A 796 12.08 -37.29 -44.32
N VAL A 797 11.75 -38.52 -44.70
CA VAL A 797 10.37 -39.04 -44.72
C VAL A 797 10.31 -40.22 -43.78
N LEU A 798 9.49 -40.12 -42.73
CA LEU A 798 9.20 -41.26 -41.86
C LEU A 798 8.36 -42.27 -42.66
N SER A 799 9.00 -43.35 -43.14
CA SER A 799 8.26 -44.49 -43.71
C SER A 799 7.54 -45.21 -42.57
N SER A 800 6.23 -45.28 -42.67
CA SER A 800 5.34 -45.91 -41.69
C SER A 800 5.93 -47.21 -41.10
N VAL A 801 6.13 -47.17 -39.75
CA VAL A 801 6.40 -48.34 -38.90
C VAL A 801 7.78 -49.00 -39.07
N GLU A 802 8.76 -48.54 -38.31
CA GLU A 802 9.68 -49.47 -37.67
C GLU A 802 9.73 -49.18 -36.17
N SER A 803 9.14 -50.16 -35.47
CA SER A 803 9.26 -50.33 -34.03
C SER A 803 10.72 -50.35 -33.59
N ASN A 804 11.06 -49.55 -32.57
CA ASN A 804 12.17 -49.77 -31.66
C ASN A 804 13.45 -50.31 -32.26
N LEU A 805 14.26 -49.51 -32.89
CA LEU A 805 15.67 -49.88 -33.10
C LEU A 805 16.38 -49.80 -31.76
N ALA A 806 16.50 -50.95 -31.13
CA ALA A 806 17.34 -51.09 -29.94
C ALA A 806 18.77 -50.68 -30.26
N PRO A 807 19.50 -50.11 -29.28
CA PRO A 807 20.89 -49.74 -29.47
C PRO A 807 21.70 -50.90 -30.02
N GLU A 808 22.52 -50.65 -31.04
CA GLU A 808 23.35 -51.70 -31.68
C GLU A 808 24.64 -51.95 -30.92
N ASN A 809 25.08 -51.04 -30.04
CA ASN A 809 26.34 -51.15 -29.31
C ASN A 809 26.21 -50.64 -27.84
N TYR A 810 27.04 -51.18 -26.95
CA TYR A 810 27.24 -50.61 -25.65
C TYR A 810 27.90 -49.23 -25.76
N SER A 811 27.36 -48.24 -25.13
CA SER A 811 27.95 -46.88 -25.12
C SER A 811 27.56 -46.08 -23.86
N LEU A 812 28.50 -45.34 -23.35
CA LEU A 812 28.19 -44.24 -22.47
C LEU A 812 27.84 -42.99 -23.30
N ASN A 813 26.58 -42.73 -23.52
CA ASN A 813 26.09 -41.75 -24.49
C ASN A 813 26.37 -40.34 -24.03
N LYS A 814 25.76 -39.95 -22.95
CA LYS A 814 25.83 -38.58 -22.41
C LYS A 814 26.11 -38.55 -20.90
N ILE A 815 26.71 -37.45 -20.44
CA ILE A 815 26.88 -37.12 -19.01
C ILE A 815 26.49 -35.68 -18.88
N TYR A 816 25.41 -35.43 -18.14
CA TYR A 816 24.86 -34.06 -18.01
C TYR A 816 24.17 -33.82 -16.65
N PRO A 817 24.29 -32.60 -16.15
CA PRO A 817 25.21 -31.53 -16.56
C PRO A 817 26.68 -31.93 -16.36
N ASN A 818 27.58 -31.35 -17.17
CA ASN A 818 29.03 -31.44 -17.00
C ASN A 818 29.70 -30.18 -17.56
N PRO A 819 30.23 -29.27 -16.72
CA PRO A 819 30.41 -29.38 -15.27
C PRO A 819 29.09 -29.42 -14.48
N PHE A 820 29.14 -29.99 -13.26
CA PHE A 820 27.97 -30.18 -12.41
C PHE A 820 28.22 -29.78 -10.95
N ASN A 821 27.13 -29.45 -10.24
CA ASN A 821 27.12 -29.20 -8.81
C ASN A 821 26.28 -30.28 -8.13
N ALA A 822 26.91 -31.07 -7.30
CA ALA A 822 26.37 -32.19 -6.55
C ALA A 822 25.79 -33.38 -7.36
N HIS A 823 25.11 -33.18 -8.46
CA HIS A 823 24.44 -34.25 -9.22
C HIS A 823 24.77 -34.21 -10.72
N THR A 824 24.95 -35.40 -11.33
CA THR A 824 25.04 -35.56 -12.79
C THR A 824 24.43 -36.89 -13.21
N THR A 825 23.91 -36.94 -14.42
CA THR A 825 23.26 -38.12 -14.97
C THR A 825 24.16 -38.80 -16.00
N PHE A 826 24.33 -40.10 -15.86
CA PHE A 826 24.98 -40.98 -16.86
C PHE A 826 23.90 -41.63 -17.71
N GLU A 827 23.91 -41.40 -19.01
CA GLU A 827 23.06 -42.05 -19.98
C GLU A 827 23.88 -43.04 -20.79
N PHE A 828 23.45 -44.31 -20.84
CA PHE A 828 24.19 -45.37 -21.50
C PHE A 828 23.28 -46.37 -22.21
N SER A 829 23.80 -47.00 -23.25
CA SER A 829 23.08 -47.94 -24.10
C SER A 829 23.51 -49.38 -23.84
N VAL A 830 22.52 -50.31 -23.88
CA VAL A 830 22.70 -51.78 -23.79
C VAL A 830 22.03 -52.48 -24.97
N PRO A 831 22.76 -53.13 -25.86
CA PRO A 831 22.27 -53.61 -27.16
C PRO A 831 21.60 -54.97 -27.15
N ILE A 832 21.81 -55.84 -26.13
CA ILE A 832 21.36 -57.23 -26.10
C ILE A 832 20.57 -57.59 -24.84
N GLU A 833 19.71 -58.61 -24.88
CA GLU A 833 18.80 -58.98 -23.80
C GLU A 833 19.37 -59.92 -22.71
N ASN A 834 20.47 -60.59 -22.93
CA ASN A 834 21.01 -61.53 -21.97
C ASN A 834 22.51 -61.31 -21.70
N ASP A 835 22.86 -61.43 -20.42
CA ASP A 835 24.20 -61.32 -19.88
C ASP A 835 24.88 -59.94 -20.01
N ASN A 836 24.11 -58.92 -19.72
CA ASN A 836 24.37 -57.49 -19.95
C ASN A 836 25.05 -56.84 -18.75
N LEU A 837 26.12 -57.40 -18.21
CA LEU A 837 26.85 -56.82 -17.07
C LEU A 837 27.47 -55.48 -17.50
N VAL A 838 27.06 -54.41 -16.88
CA VAL A 838 27.54 -53.05 -17.05
C VAL A 838 28.08 -52.57 -15.71
N SER A 839 29.24 -51.93 -15.74
CA SER A 839 29.87 -51.32 -14.59
C SER A 839 30.13 -49.84 -14.84
N ILE A 840 29.80 -48.99 -13.90
CA ILE A 840 30.19 -47.56 -13.86
C ILE A 840 31.01 -47.31 -12.60
N LYS A 841 32.23 -46.82 -12.78
CA LYS A 841 33.17 -46.48 -11.70
C LYS A 841 33.72 -45.07 -11.92
N ILE A 842 33.94 -44.34 -10.82
CA ILE A 842 34.47 -42.99 -10.82
C ILE A 842 35.91 -43.04 -10.29
N PHE A 843 36.80 -42.38 -10.98
CA PHE A 843 38.20 -42.26 -10.60
C PHE A 843 38.57 -40.78 -10.39
N ASP A 844 39.48 -40.51 -9.45
CA ASP A 844 40.07 -39.19 -9.25
C ASP A 844 41.14 -38.87 -10.30
N LEU A 845 41.71 -37.68 -10.26
CA LEU A 845 42.77 -37.23 -11.18
C LEU A 845 44.05 -38.06 -11.09
N LYS A 846 44.27 -38.82 -10.03
CA LYS A 846 45.41 -39.70 -9.83
C LYS A 846 45.14 -41.14 -10.32
N GLY A 847 43.93 -41.38 -10.79
CA GLY A 847 43.50 -42.71 -11.21
C GLY A 847 43.11 -43.65 -10.08
N GLN A 848 42.92 -43.14 -8.85
CA GLN A 848 42.41 -43.93 -7.73
C GLN A 848 40.87 -44.00 -7.80
N LEU A 849 40.33 -45.18 -7.47
CA LEU A 849 38.88 -45.36 -7.41
C LEU A 849 38.26 -44.45 -6.33
N ALA A 850 37.47 -43.49 -6.78
CA ALA A 850 36.72 -42.58 -5.90
C ALA A 850 35.41 -43.18 -5.45
N GLU A 851 34.67 -43.85 -6.40
CA GLU A 851 33.41 -44.52 -6.09
C GLU A 851 33.10 -45.57 -7.14
N GLU A 852 32.50 -46.67 -6.72
CA GLU A 852 31.88 -47.64 -7.60
C GLU A 852 30.39 -47.45 -7.60
N ILE A 853 29.85 -46.97 -8.71
CA ILE A 853 28.45 -46.65 -8.82
C ILE A 853 27.57 -47.90 -8.86
N PHE A 854 27.90 -48.78 -9.75
CA PHE A 854 27.29 -50.10 -9.83
C PHE A 854 28.08 -51.05 -10.76
N GLU A 855 27.88 -52.35 -10.54
CA GLU A 855 28.25 -53.43 -11.45
C GLU A 855 27.05 -54.41 -11.46
N LYS A 856 26.15 -54.28 -12.43
CA LYS A 856 24.94 -55.08 -12.54
C LYS A 856 24.48 -55.29 -13.99
N SER A 857 23.56 -56.21 -14.18
CA SER A 857 22.94 -56.42 -15.48
C SER A 857 21.76 -55.49 -15.73
N PHE A 858 21.63 -55.04 -16.98
CA PHE A 858 20.54 -54.17 -17.44
C PHE A 858 19.79 -54.85 -18.59
N SER A 859 18.51 -54.51 -18.79
CA SER A 859 17.75 -54.90 -19.97
C SER A 859 18.28 -54.21 -21.20
N LYS A 860 17.91 -54.70 -22.39
CA LYS A 860 18.18 -54.02 -23.65
C LYS A 860 17.52 -52.66 -23.66
N GLY A 861 18.23 -51.59 -24.04
CA GLY A 861 17.71 -50.22 -24.08
C GLY A 861 18.71 -49.16 -23.67
N ILE A 862 18.20 -47.93 -23.58
CA ILE A 862 18.96 -46.78 -23.06
C ILE A 862 18.59 -46.61 -21.59
N HIS A 863 19.61 -46.46 -20.75
CA HIS A 863 19.49 -46.35 -19.31
C HIS A 863 20.07 -45.01 -18.79
N LYS A 864 19.45 -44.45 -17.76
CA LYS A 864 19.91 -43.24 -17.07
C LYS A 864 20.18 -43.57 -15.61
N TYR A 865 21.26 -43.05 -15.08
CA TYR A 865 21.61 -43.16 -13.68
C TYR A 865 22.09 -41.81 -13.13
N ASN A 866 21.44 -41.32 -12.10
CA ASN A 866 21.78 -40.06 -11.46
C ASN A 866 22.81 -40.31 -10.33
N TRP A 867 23.98 -39.71 -10.46
CA TRP A 867 25.04 -39.80 -9.45
C TRP A 867 25.03 -38.58 -8.54
N ASN A 868 25.03 -38.82 -7.22
CA ASN A 868 25.11 -37.81 -6.19
C ASN A 868 26.57 -37.74 -5.65
N ALA A 869 27.28 -36.69 -6.02
CA ALA A 869 28.66 -36.44 -5.65
C ALA A 869 28.83 -35.56 -4.40
N ASN A 870 27.80 -35.44 -3.54
CA ASN A 870 27.86 -34.59 -2.34
C ASN A 870 29.02 -34.91 -1.39
N ASN A 871 29.52 -36.16 -1.39
CA ASN A 871 30.60 -36.59 -0.55
C ASN A 871 31.98 -36.45 -1.21
N HIS A 872 32.08 -35.92 -2.42
CA HIS A 872 33.33 -35.77 -3.15
C HIS A 872 33.76 -34.31 -3.20
N SER A 873 35.07 -34.05 -3.30
CA SER A 873 35.61 -32.68 -3.36
C SER A 873 35.47 -32.11 -4.79
N THR A 874 35.33 -30.77 -4.89
CA THR A 874 35.45 -30.06 -6.15
C THR A 874 36.71 -30.50 -6.92
N GLY A 875 36.56 -30.89 -8.19
CA GLY A 875 37.67 -31.37 -8.99
C GLY A 875 37.28 -32.10 -10.28
N ILE A 876 38.29 -32.57 -10.96
CA ILE A 876 38.12 -33.39 -12.17
C ILE A 876 38.11 -34.87 -11.77
N TYR A 877 37.14 -35.59 -12.31
CA TYR A 877 36.96 -37.02 -12.18
C TYR A 877 36.86 -37.68 -13.53
N PHE A 878 37.03 -38.99 -13.60
CA PHE A 878 36.88 -39.80 -14.78
C PHE A 878 35.86 -40.88 -14.51
N VAL A 879 34.84 -40.95 -15.38
CA VAL A 879 33.79 -41.98 -15.36
C VAL A 879 34.26 -43.10 -16.30
N GLU A 880 34.49 -44.28 -15.77
CA GLU A 880 34.69 -45.49 -16.54
C GLU A 880 33.36 -46.21 -16.68
N PHE A 881 32.90 -46.37 -17.92
CA PHE A 881 31.82 -47.28 -18.30
C PHE A 881 32.46 -48.52 -18.90
N LYS A 882 32.12 -49.65 -18.37
CA LYS A 882 32.64 -50.95 -18.83
C LYS A 882 31.54 -51.97 -18.98
N SER A 883 31.56 -52.66 -20.15
CA SER A 883 30.80 -53.86 -20.38
C SER A 883 31.73 -54.99 -20.82
N ARG A 884 31.20 -56.15 -21.17
CA ARG A 884 32.02 -57.25 -21.70
C ARG A 884 32.84 -56.91 -22.97
N GLU A 885 32.29 -56.02 -23.80
CA GLU A 885 32.82 -55.74 -25.14
C GLU A 885 33.61 -54.45 -25.22
N ILE A 886 33.24 -53.44 -24.36
CA ILE A 886 33.86 -52.12 -24.43
C ILE A 886 34.21 -51.55 -23.07
N ARG A 887 35.18 -50.63 -23.10
CA ARG A 887 35.54 -49.76 -22.01
C ARG A 887 35.64 -48.34 -22.51
N GLN A 888 34.84 -47.46 -21.99
CA GLN A 888 34.84 -46.02 -22.28
C GLN A 888 35.18 -45.23 -21.05
N ILE A 889 35.94 -44.13 -21.19
CA ILE A 889 36.29 -43.23 -20.13
C ILE A 889 35.92 -41.81 -20.56
N LYS A 890 35.11 -41.10 -19.78
CA LYS A 890 34.76 -39.69 -19.98
C LYS A 890 35.19 -38.83 -18.77
N LYS A 891 35.66 -37.64 -19.06
CA LYS A 891 36.01 -36.65 -18.07
C LYS A 891 34.76 -35.92 -17.60
N ILE A 892 34.64 -35.71 -16.28
CA ILE A 892 33.61 -34.91 -15.66
C ILE A 892 34.24 -33.91 -14.68
N THR A 893 33.54 -32.78 -14.44
CA THR A 893 34.05 -31.74 -13.55
C THR A 893 33.00 -31.43 -12.50
N LEU A 894 33.32 -31.68 -11.23
CA LEU A 894 32.49 -31.32 -10.08
C LEU A 894 32.89 -29.92 -9.60
N LEU A 895 31.92 -29.02 -9.55
CA LEU A 895 32.02 -27.67 -9.02
C LEU A 895 31.09 -27.57 -7.80
N LYS A 896 31.62 -27.30 -6.64
CA LYS A 896 30.84 -27.07 -5.42
C LYS A 896 30.97 -25.63 -5.02
#